data_8283c3bf0badbf4b910b4746bb676125
#
_entry.id   8283c3bf0badbf4b910b4746bb676125
#
_cell.length_a   1.000
_cell.length_b   1.000
_cell.length_c   1.000
_cell.angle_alpha   90.00
_cell.angle_beta   90.00
_cell.angle_gamma   90.00
#
_symmetry.space_group_name_H-M   'P 1'
#
loop_
_entity.id
_entity.type
_entity.pdbx_description
1 polymer ?
#
loop_
_entity_poly.entity_id
_entity_poly.type
_entity_poly.pdbx_seq_one_letter_code
_entity_poly.pdbx_strand_id
1 'polypeptide(L)'
;MACQDTIRVNSTSSKQADCPDDCPYFAQDKTDDQYCTFRCVANAQQCVAMNPKTPIADLKMGICRSPVVESCREYYYDGTDTCKVCNRLYALGPDGKCYSQFKYVVYGLGAVFGVLTVFIVLWMLDLLLRPHCNDEVLEKALDFRSHQKLRTSKESGRNLWPLSTNLLSQAPAGAGMLLHFNFQFVVIWWGLIIALLWVVLATVYDHDMFILGTRSFGTPRSNCILVSWGYETQQRLMWTKVLFCQIVYVFTFIGSLLMSIRQLRLFQHFDYQNKTMKDFVLMCEGLPRISGAERVEEELKNCVTSATGASVVAVSVAWDHKDHQESIVKFLENDMVERDPHLRSAPVLDMSPPEMNPLRKKFFEFEQATLCGPAEEEEAPNDSQMRELCLQMCTGPAAFVVFESEDGRDLAFDRIKQTGGLEFRGCKLQFFEQDSEPDTVEWHNFGHSTPADKMRRLFIGFGAIGVALLFWSVVFYAPYAWSVMTFNYDNGQQPGAIYALSFSMVVVLGNQIMYETCARVSDFVGFRFTDTKAVCYMILFTVSCLYNVLVDMVTTYYIAEQVMEELGFRTYFGKKLSEIETFTEKFETYAMQRSLAENTYRYAFPATYLIPFLLEPLATIYVPLVLGRALVGTHPEVRGRDAEGWVASIPMDMGRYADVVLNMLLGVIILYFPGGWTHYLFFGLAASHVWIYVFDHGRLLRSVPAITVATMEVDWWAQAMLAPVCGIVLSCLVFKANCQGHGYCIQGMPLVGICTAAFWVHTIVHFLLLLYVVPFFGKPKPEEDPCKDLGYKDVASVMPCSWLTTNPVHCLRSQLIYKHSPPCRFWFSGKEHMLEVNEKIGSYFTDKIATGESFKQMHSLKSFRQQEED
;
A
#
# COMPACT_ATOMS: atom_id res chain seq x y z
N MET A 1 -50.56 9.26 -29.32
CA MET A 1 -50.95 8.00 -28.68
C MET A 1 -52.32 8.19 -28.06
N ALA A 2 -53.22 7.25 -28.25
CA ALA A 2 -54.51 7.31 -27.55
C ALA A 2 -54.31 6.91 -26.08
N CYS A 3 -55.12 7.44 -25.13
CA CYS A 3 -55.03 7.12 -23.69
C CYS A 3 -55.15 5.63 -23.37
N GLN A 4 -55.47 4.77 -24.31
CA GLN A 4 -55.60 3.34 -24.14
C GLN A 4 -54.43 2.52 -24.73
N ASP A 5 -53.44 3.19 -25.36
CA ASP A 5 -52.33 2.48 -25.99
C ASP A 5 -51.39 1.90 -24.93
N THR A 6 -51.03 0.64 -25.12
CA THR A 6 -50.11 -0.06 -24.27
C THR A 6 -48.66 0.22 -24.74
N ILE A 7 -47.85 0.69 -23.84
CA ILE A 7 -46.47 1.03 -24.10
C ILE A 7 -45.59 -0.02 -23.44
N ARG A 8 -44.80 -0.75 -24.22
CA ARG A 8 -43.83 -1.71 -23.72
C ARG A 8 -42.44 -1.13 -23.77
N VAL A 9 -41.73 -1.08 -22.64
CA VAL A 9 -40.33 -0.68 -22.57
C VAL A 9 -39.45 -1.89 -22.86
N ASN A 10 -38.66 -1.83 -23.94
CA ASN A 10 -37.73 -2.87 -24.35
C ASN A 10 -36.37 -2.27 -24.73
N SER A 11 -35.41 -3.09 -25.13
CA SER A 11 -34.06 -2.67 -25.50
C SER A 11 -34.02 -1.69 -26.68
N THR A 12 -34.99 -1.68 -27.55
CA THR A 12 -35.11 -0.82 -28.72
C THR A 12 -35.83 0.51 -28.43
N SER A 13 -36.54 0.62 -27.32
CA SER A 13 -37.23 1.85 -26.92
C SER A 13 -36.24 2.88 -26.31
N SER A 14 -35.35 3.40 -27.13
CA SER A 14 -34.39 4.42 -26.72
C SER A 14 -35.00 5.81 -26.52
N LYS A 15 -36.19 6.06 -27.08
CA LYS A 15 -36.90 7.34 -26.95
C LYS A 15 -38.01 7.23 -25.90
N GLN A 16 -38.10 8.25 -25.09
CA GLN A 16 -39.17 8.45 -24.13
C GLN A 16 -40.49 8.62 -24.91
N ALA A 17 -41.39 7.66 -24.81
CA ALA A 17 -42.74 7.89 -25.25
C ALA A 17 -43.44 8.73 -24.18
N ASP A 18 -43.84 9.93 -24.53
CA ASP A 18 -44.58 10.79 -23.61
C ASP A 18 -46.07 10.46 -23.69
N CYS A 19 -46.71 10.49 -22.56
CA CYS A 19 -48.19 10.39 -22.53
C CYS A 19 -48.82 11.67 -23.07
N PRO A 20 -49.99 11.58 -23.73
CA PRO A 20 -50.74 12.76 -24.20
C PRO A 20 -51.21 13.62 -23.03
N ASP A 21 -51.42 14.92 -23.27
CA ASP A 21 -51.88 15.87 -22.22
C ASP A 21 -53.23 15.50 -21.58
N ASP A 22 -54.08 14.81 -22.28
CA ASP A 22 -55.38 14.31 -21.77
C ASP A 22 -55.28 13.17 -20.79
N CYS A 23 -54.12 12.45 -20.80
CA CYS A 23 -53.86 11.32 -19.90
C CYS A 23 -52.39 11.31 -19.51
N PRO A 24 -51.94 12.27 -18.68
CA PRO A 24 -50.54 12.59 -18.50
C PRO A 24 -49.72 11.61 -17.65
N TYR A 25 -50.38 10.59 -17.07
CA TYR A 25 -49.71 9.69 -16.14
C TYR A 25 -49.43 8.33 -16.75
N PHE A 26 -48.20 7.88 -16.66
CA PHE A 26 -47.84 6.49 -16.93
C PHE A 26 -48.28 5.58 -15.77
N ALA A 27 -49.19 4.64 -16.04
CA ALA A 27 -49.61 3.63 -15.09
C ALA A 27 -49.11 2.26 -15.51
N GLN A 28 -48.48 1.52 -14.61
CA GLN A 28 -48.02 0.15 -14.82
C GLN A 28 -49.22 -0.79 -14.77
N ASP A 29 -49.38 -1.69 -15.74
CA ASP A 29 -50.46 -2.68 -15.75
C ASP A 29 -50.20 -3.78 -14.73
N LYS A 30 -51.15 -4.00 -13.81
CA LYS A 30 -51.08 -5.02 -12.79
C LYS A 30 -51.04 -6.45 -13.37
N THR A 31 -51.65 -6.65 -14.52
CA THR A 31 -51.79 -7.95 -15.18
C THR A 31 -50.60 -8.31 -16.05
N ASP A 32 -49.63 -7.40 -16.20
CA ASP A 32 -48.45 -7.62 -17.03
C ASP A 32 -47.44 -8.53 -16.34
N ASP A 33 -47.41 -9.78 -16.76
CA ASP A 33 -46.38 -10.74 -16.32
C ASP A 33 -44.96 -10.34 -16.77
N GLN A 34 -44.83 -9.44 -17.77
CA GLN A 34 -43.55 -8.98 -18.30
C GLN A 34 -42.99 -7.72 -17.59
N TYR A 35 -43.71 -7.18 -16.60
CA TYR A 35 -43.24 -6.12 -15.68
C TYR A 35 -42.91 -4.75 -16.29
N CYS A 36 -43.01 -4.59 -17.61
CA CYS A 36 -42.59 -3.38 -18.32
C CYS A 36 -43.62 -2.83 -19.27
N THR A 37 -44.89 -3.14 -19.04
CA THR A 37 -46.03 -2.63 -19.84
C THR A 37 -46.73 -1.52 -19.07
N PHE A 38 -46.91 -0.38 -19.74
CA PHE A 38 -47.54 0.81 -19.19
C PHE A 38 -48.70 1.25 -20.04
N ARG A 39 -49.66 1.96 -19.43
CA ARG A 39 -50.71 2.69 -20.12
C ARG A 39 -50.72 4.15 -19.62
N CYS A 40 -51.11 5.05 -20.49
CA CYS A 40 -51.39 6.44 -20.10
C CYS A 40 -52.79 6.55 -19.48
N VAL A 41 -52.84 7.21 -18.32
CA VAL A 41 -54.12 7.38 -17.56
C VAL A 41 -54.26 8.88 -17.17
N ALA A 42 -55.56 9.27 -17.02
CA ALA A 42 -55.90 10.68 -16.85
C ALA A 42 -55.93 11.13 -15.37
N ASN A 43 -56.13 10.23 -14.41
CA ASN A 43 -56.34 10.62 -13.00
C ASN A 43 -55.92 9.53 -12.02
N ALA A 44 -55.89 9.84 -10.72
CA ALA A 44 -55.53 8.94 -9.65
C ALA A 44 -56.46 7.71 -9.51
N GLN A 45 -57.76 7.87 -9.83
CA GLN A 45 -58.68 6.72 -9.78
C GLN A 45 -58.34 5.67 -10.83
N GLN A 46 -57.91 6.10 -12.01
CA GLN A 46 -57.41 5.22 -13.04
C GLN A 46 -56.04 4.60 -12.69
N CYS A 47 -55.17 5.34 -11.98
CA CYS A 47 -53.95 4.77 -11.42
C CYS A 47 -54.26 3.57 -10.51
N VAL A 48 -55.19 3.73 -9.58
CA VAL A 48 -55.64 2.67 -8.65
C VAL A 48 -56.27 1.49 -9.41
N ALA A 49 -57.06 1.79 -10.46
CA ALA A 49 -57.70 0.74 -11.29
C ALA A 49 -56.65 -0.10 -12.02
N MET A 50 -55.59 0.53 -12.51
CA MET A 50 -54.51 -0.15 -13.21
C MET A 50 -53.60 -0.94 -12.25
N ASN A 51 -53.21 -0.32 -11.15
CA ASN A 51 -52.39 -0.96 -10.11
C ASN A 51 -52.68 -0.35 -8.74
N PRO A 52 -53.35 -1.11 -7.84
CA PRO A 52 -53.62 -0.62 -6.49
C PRO A 52 -52.42 -0.24 -5.66
N LYS A 53 -51.21 -0.71 -6.03
CA LYS A 53 -49.96 -0.37 -5.34
C LYS A 53 -49.35 0.96 -5.79
N THR A 54 -49.90 1.60 -6.85
CA THR A 54 -49.45 2.90 -7.36
C THR A 54 -50.58 3.91 -7.38
N PRO A 55 -51.18 4.25 -6.23
CA PRO A 55 -52.40 5.06 -6.17
C PRO A 55 -52.18 6.56 -6.37
N ILE A 56 -50.94 7.03 -6.35
CA ILE A 56 -50.63 8.46 -6.38
C ILE A 56 -50.36 8.89 -7.82
N ALA A 57 -51.15 9.80 -8.34
CA ALA A 57 -50.88 10.48 -9.62
C ALA A 57 -49.98 11.68 -9.40
N ASP A 58 -48.69 11.54 -9.76
CA ASP A 58 -47.68 12.61 -9.59
C ASP A 58 -47.56 13.41 -10.89
N LEU A 59 -48.08 14.62 -10.87
CA LEU A 59 -48.09 15.50 -12.03
C LEU A 59 -46.66 15.97 -12.43
N LYS A 60 -45.75 16.13 -11.45
CA LYS A 60 -44.40 16.57 -11.73
C LYS A 60 -43.57 15.52 -12.46
N MET A 61 -43.83 14.28 -12.17
CA MET A 61 -43.13 13.14 -12.76
C MET A 61 -43.90 12.51 -13.92
N GLY A 62 -45.19 12.84 -14.10
CA GLY A 62 -46.03 12.24 -15.14
C GLY A 62 -46.26 10.75 -14.94
N ILE A 63 -46.43 10.28 -13.71
CA ILE A 63 -46.48 8.85 -13.40
C ILE A 63 -47.51 8.55 -12.31
N CYS A 64 -48.03 7.32 -12.36
CA CYS A 64 -48.66 6.71 -11.19
C CYS A 64 -47.60 6.06 -10.34
N ARG A 65 -47.41 6.54 -9.12
CA ARG A 65 -46.32 6.06 -8.23
C ARG A 65 -46.85 5.41 -6.96
N SER A 66 -46.07 4.54 -6.40
CA SER A 66 -46.26 4.05 -5.05
C SER A 66 -46.03 5.17 -4.04
N PRO A 67 -46.59 5.11 -2.84
CA PRO A 67 -46.19 5.98 -1.75
C PRO A 67 -44.68 5.89 -1.51
N VAL A 68 -44.09 7.03 -1.17
CA VAL A 68 -42.63 7.12 -0.92
C VAL A 68 -42.44 7.67 0.49
N VAL A 69 -42.02 6.80 1.40
CA VAL A 69 -41.54 7.14 2.74
C VAL A 69 -40.23 6.42 2.96
N GLU A 70 -39.21 7.17 3.32
CA GLU A 70 -37.88 6.58 3.59
C GLU A 70 -37.96 5.48 4.67
N SER A 71 -37.35 4.36 4.41
CA SER A 71 -37.28 3.22 5.35
C SER A 71 -38.62 2.62 5.72
N CYS A 72 -39.60 2.69 4.82
CA CYS A 72 -40.89 2.06 4.94
C CYS A 72 -40.88 0.68 4.30
N ARG A 73 -41.39 -0.34 5.02
CA ARG A 73 -41.52 -1.72 4.54
C ARG A 73 -42.87 -1.98 3.90
N GLU A 74 -43.95 -1.46 4.53
CA GLU A 74 -45.32 -1.61 4.04
C GLU A 74 -46.03 -0.25 4.04
N TYR A 75 -46.75 0.04 2.96
CA TYR A 75 -47.47 1.31 2.78
C TYR A 75 -48.97 1.17 2.97
N TYR A 76 -49.59 2.28 3.37
CA TYR A 76 -51.02 2.46 3.14
C TYR A 76 -51.17 2.91 1.69
N TYR A 77 -51.83 2.10 0.84
CA TYR A 77 -52.11 2.45 -0.55
C TYR A 77 -53.40 3.27 -0.69
N ASP A 78 -53.52 4.31 0.12
CA ASP A 78 -54.69 5.19 0.20
C ASP A 78 -54.58 6.49 -0.61
N GLY A 79 -53.50 6.63 -1.36
CA GLY A 79 -53.22 7.82 -2.15
C GLY A 79 -52.36 8.85 -1.40
N THR A 80 -51.91 8.54 -0.20
CA THR A 80 -51.02 9.38 0.60
C THR A 80 -49.65 8.78 0.76
N ASP A 81 -48.62 9.63 0.99
CA ASP A 81 -47.27 9.19 1.30
C ASP A 81 -47.14 8.87 2.80
N THR A 82 -47.81 7.75 3.22
CA THR A 82 -47.79 7.30 4.61
C THR A 82 -47.34 5.85 4.71
N CYS A 83 -46.53 5.57 5.71
CA CYS A 83 -46.02 4.24 6.00
C CYS A 83 -46.91 3.49 6.98
N LYS A 84 -47.14 2.21 6.73
CA LYS A 84 -47.84 1.30 7.62
C LYS A 84 -46.91 0.59 8.58
N VAL A 85 -45.80 0.08 8.05
CA VAL A 85 -44.79 -0.67 8.81
C VAL A 85 -43.40 -0.20 8.37
N CYS A 86 -42.60 0.30 9.30
CA CYS A 86 -41.25 0.70 9.04
C CYS A 86 -40.31 -0.50 8.97
N ASN A 87 -39.17 -0.31 8.31
CA ASN A 87 -38.05 -1.25 8.29
C ASN A 87 -37.51 -1.49 9.70
N ARG A 88 -36.75 -2.57 9.90
CA ARG A 88 -36.08 -2.88 11.16
C ARG A 88 -35.20 -1.66 11.57
N LEU A 89 -35.22 -1.33 12.86
CA LEU A 89 -34.47 -0.21 13.46
C LEU A 89 -35.09 1.18 13.19
N TYR A 90 -36.29 1.24 12.60
CA TYR A 90 -37.05 2.47 12.43
C TYR A 90 -38.38 2.39 13.19
N ALA A 91 -38.80 3.47 13.77
CA ALA A 91 -40.07 3.62 14.46
C ALA A 91 -41.03 4.48 13.64
N LEU A 92 -42.27 4.07 13.56
CA LEU A 92 -43.32 4.84 12.89
C LEU A 92 -43.70 6.07 13.71
N GLY A 93 -43.58 7.24 13.11
CA GLY A 93 -44.01 8.49 13.71
C GLY A 93 -45.48 8.77 13.52
N PRO A 94 -46.05 9.75 14.27
CA PRO A 94 -47.46 10.15 14.16
C PRO A 94 -47.81 10.77 12.81
N ASP A 95 -46.83 11.22 12.05
CA ASP A 95 -46.96 11.77 10.70
C ASP A 95 -46.89 10.69 9.59
N GLY A 96 -46.91 9.41 9.94
CA GLY A 96 -46.81 8.30 8.99
C GLY A 96 -45.43 8.12 8.36
N LYS A 97 -44.36 8.74 8.92
CA LYS A 97 -42.99 8.61 8.46
C LYS A 97 -42.17 7.71 9.39
N CYS A 98 -41.11 7.11 8.85
CA CYS A 98 -40.22 6.25 9.61
C CYS A 98 -39.00 7.03 10.14
N TYR A 99 -38.74 6.93 11.42
CA TYR A 99 -37.65 7.60 12.10
C TYR A 99 -36.65 6.58 12.64
N SER A 100 -35.37 6.76 12.35
CA SER A 100 -34.31 5.90 12.86
C SER A 100 -34.28 5.88 14.38
N GLN A 101 -34.33 4.70 15.00
CA GLN A 101 -34.18 4.54 16.45
C GLN A 101 -32.77 4.89 16.92
N PHE A 102 -31.78 4.87 16.02
CA PHE A 102 -30.40 5.23 16.29
C PHE A 102 -30.07 6.70 16.02
N LYS A 103 -31.05 7.53 15.63
CA LYS A 103 -30.84 8.93 15.32
C LYS A 103 -30.09 9.68 16.45
N TYR A 104 -30.48 9.44 17.69
CA TYR A 104 -29.86 10.05 18.85
C TYR A 104 -28.46 9.52 19.13
N VAL A 105 -28.20 8.25 18.86
CA VAL A 105 -26.87 7.65 18.98
C VAL A 105 -25.93 8.24 17.93
N VAL A 106 -26.39 8.35 16.69
CA VAL A 106 -25.63 8.98 15.60
C VAL A 106 -25.33 10.45 15.89
N TYR A 107 -26.34 11.20 16.39
CA TYR A 107 -26.12 12.58 16.79
C TYR A 107 -25.20 12.70 18.01
N GLY A 108 -25.30 11.79 18.97
CA GLY A 108 -24.40 11.76 20.11
C GLY A 108 -22.95 11.48 19.71
N LEU A 109 -22.73 10.49 18.85
CA LEU A 109 -21.41 10.19 18.28
C LEU A 109 -20.91 11.37 17.44
N GLY A 110 -21.75 11.93 16.59
CA GLY A 110 -21.39 13.12 15.79
C GLY A 110 -21.01 14.32 16.66
N ALA A 111 -21.72 14.55 17.76
CA ALA A 111 -21.39 15.59 18.72
C ALA A 111 -20.04 15.33 19.42
N VAL A 112 -19.77 14.10 19.84
CA VAL A 112 -18.47 13.71 20.43
C VAL A 112 -17.34 13.92 19.43
N PHE A 113 -17.47 13.43 18.20
CA PHE A 113 -16.48 13.67 17.15
C PHE A 113 -16.31 15.16 16.82
N GLY A 114 -17.41 15.90 16.79
CA GLY A 114 -17.36 17.35 16.58
C GLY A 114 -16.59 18.08 17.68
N VAL A 115 -16.85 17.74 18.94
CA VAL A 115 -16.12 18.32 20.09
C VAL A 115 -14.64 17.95 20.05
N LEU A 116 -14.31 16.68 19.76
CA LEU A 116 -12.92 16.23 19.62
C LEU A 116 -12.21 16.97 18.47
N THR A 117 -12.88 17.13 17.34
CA THR A 117 -12.31 17.86 16.20
C THR A 117 -12.05 19.33 16.55
N VAL A 118 -13.01 19.99 17.20
CA VAL A 118 -12.84 21.39 17.65
C VAL A 118 -11.68 21.47 18.66
N PHE A 119 -11.60 20.52 19.60
CA PHE A 119 -10.49 20.49 20.56
C PHE A 119 -9.13 20.32 19.87
N ILE A 120 -9.01 19.40 18.93
CA ILE A 120 -7.76 19.17 18.15
C ILE A 120 -7.40 20.44 17.36
N VAL A 121 -8.37 21.06 16.69
CA VAL A 121 -8.12 22.30 15.93
C VAL A 121 -7.68 23.43 16.85
N LEU A 122 -8.34 23.64 18.00
CA LEU A 122 -7.95 24.66 18.97
C LEU A 122 -6.56 24.38 19.56
N TRP A 123 -6.27 23.13 19.86
CA TRP A 123 -4.95 22.70 20.32
C TRP A 123 -3.87 22.97 19.27
N MET A 124 -4.09 22.56 18.01
CA MET A 124 -3.15 22.84 16.93
C MET A 124 -2.93 24.35 16.71
N LEU A 125 -4.00 25.14 16.75
CA LEU A 125 -3.90 26.60 16.63
C LEU A 125 -3.12 27.21 17.80
N ASP A 126 -3.36 26.76 19.03
CA ASP A 126 -2.60 27.24 20.19
C ASP A 126 -1.11 26.91 20.06
N LEU A 127 -0.79 25.66 19.68
CA LEU A 127 0.58 25.22 19.49
C LEU A 127 1.31 26.02 18.39
N LEU A 128 0.64 26.29 17.28
CA LEU A 128 1.21 27.07 16.15
C LEU A 128 1.36 28.56 16.45
N LEU A 129 0.53 29.11 17.32
CA LEU A 129 0.55 30.55 17.71
C LEU A 129 1.39 30.79 18.96
N ARG A 130 1.96 29.77 19.57
CA ARG A 130 2.79 29.90 20.76
C ARG A 130 4.16 30.47 20.39
N PRO A 131 4.72 31.40 21.18
CA PRO A 131 6.05 31.93 20.93
C PRO A 131 7.11 30.83 21.06
N HIS A 132 8.06 30.83 20.17
CA HIS A 132 9.21 29.91 20.23
C HIS A 132 10.18 30.35 21.33
N CYS A 133 10.73 29.38 22.06
CA CYS A 133 11.75 29.57 23.08
C CYS A 133 12.98 28.67 22.87
N ASN A 134 12.94 27.79 21.86
CA ASN A 134 13.96 26.76 21.62
C ASN A 134 14.43 26.76 20.14
N ASP A 135 14.68 27.95 19.60
CA ASP A 135 14.99 28.13 18.16
C ASP A 135 16.32 27.49 17.76
N GLU A 136 17.35 27.54 18.63
CA GLU A 136 18.66 26.96 18.33
C GLU A 136 18.59 25.42 18.15
N VAL A 137 17.87 24.73 19.04
CA VAL A 137 17.67 23.29 18.94
C VAL A 137 16.83 22.94 17.71
N LEU A 138 15.82 23.75 17.42
CA LEU A 138 15.01 23.59 16.21
C LEU A 138 15.83 23.73 14.95
N GLU A 139 16.73 24.70 14.87
CA GLU A 139 17.62 24.92 13.74
C GLU A 139 18.54 23.71 13.53
N LYS A 140 19.18 23.21 14.59
CA LYS A 140 20.00 21.99 14.55
C LYS A 140 19.22 20.77 14.09
N ALA A 141 18.01 20.58 14.61
CA ALA A 141 17.13 19.46 14.21
C ALA A 141 16.70 19.56 12.72
N LEU A 142 16.42 20.77 12.23
CA LEU A 142 16.10 20.99 10.81
C LEU A 142 17.32 20.80 9.91
N ASP A 143 18.50 21.15 10.38
CA ASP A 143 19.75 20.89 9.67
C ASP A 143 20.02 19.39 9.55
N PHE A 144 19.86 18.63 10.64
CA PHE A 144 19.90 17.17 10.61
C PHE A 144 18.91 16.60 9.57
N ARG A 145 17.64 17.05 9.59
CA ARG A 145 16.64 16.66 8.57
C ARG A 145 17.13 16.97 7.15
N SER A 146 17.80 18.10 6.96
CA SER A 146 18.36 18.48 5.65
C SER A 146 19.47 17.53 5.21
N HIS A 147 20.31 17.08 6.14
CA HIS A 147 21.43 16.17 5.85
C HIS A 147 20.99 14.74 5.59
N GLN A 148 19.88 14.31 6.16
CA GLN A 148 19.33 12.98 5.89
C GLN A 148 18.84 12.77 4.45
N LYS A 149 18.63 13.83 3.66
CA LYS A 149 18.09 13.72 2.31
C LYS A 149 19.10 13.12 1.34
N LEU A 150 18.57 12.48 0.30
CA LEU A 150 19.37 11.90 -0.77
C LEU A 150 20.18 12.98 -1.50
N ARG A 151 21.50 12.83 -1.49
CA ARG A 151 22.44 13.80 -2.04
C ARG A 151 23.31 13.15 -3.11
N THR A 152 23.83 13.99 -4.00
CA THR A 152 24.83 13.59 -4.98
C THR A 152 26.15 13.27 -4.29
N SER A 153 27.07 12.66 -5.03
CA SER A 153 28.40 12.35 -4.52
C SER A 153 29.21 13.60 -4.10
N LYS A 154 30.27 13.37 -3.35
CA LYS A 154 31.13 14.42 -2.80
C LYS A 154 31.79 15.31 -3.87
N GLU A 155 32.10 14.75 -5.06
CA GLU A 155 32.68 15.53 -6.19
C GLU A 155 31.78 16.65 -6.67
N SER A 156 30.45 16.43 -6.66
CA SER A 156 29.46 17.44 -7.02
C SER A 156 29.01 18.33 -5.86
N GLY A 157 29.77 18.36 -4.76
CA GLY A 157 29.52 19.21 -3.61
C GLY A 157 28.39 18.73 -2.70
N ARG A 158 27.98 17.45 -2.78
CA ARG A 158 26.87 16.85 -2.00
C ARG A 158 25.57 17.63 -2.11
N ASN A 159 25.26 18.11 -3.27
CA ASN A 159 24.00 18.78 -3.55
C ASN A 159 22.85 17.79 -3.56
N LEU A 160 21.62 18.30 -3.38
CA LEU A 160 20.42 17.50 -3.59
C LEU A 160 20.29 17.11 -5.06
N TRP A 161 19.84 15.89 -5.33
CA TRP A 161 19.55 15.47 -6.70
C TRP A 161 18.56 16.43 -7.38
N PRO A 162 18.73 16.79 -8.66
CA PRO A 162 17.75 17.61 -9.37
C PRO A 162 16.38 16.96 -9.40
N LEU A 163 15.30 17.75 -9.31
CA LEU A 163 13.93 17.21 -9.48
C LEU A 163 13.67 16.67 -10.89
N SER A 164 14.50 17.06 -11.86
CA SER A 164 14.46 16.55 -13.24
C SER A 164 15.13 15.19 -13.41
N THR A 165 15.69 14.61 -12.35
CA THR A 165 16.35 13.29 -12.40
C THR A 165 15.39 12.23 -12.92
N ASN A 166 15.80 11.49 -13.96
CA ASN A 166 14.99 10.43 -14.54
C ASN A 166 15.15 9.12 -13.74
N LEU A 167 14.22 8.85 -12.83
CA LEU A 167 14.24 7.64 -12.00
C LEU A 167 13.89 6.35 -12.76
N LEU A 168 13.57 6.44 -14.05
CA LEU A 168 13.39 5.24 -14.90
C LEU A 168 14.71 4.69 -15.43
N SER A 169 15.78 5.52 -15.40
CA SER A 169 17.10 5.17 -15.91
C SER A 169 18.23 5.38 -14.90
N GLN A 170 18.03 6.21 -13.86
CA GLN A 170 19.00 6.50 -12.83
C GLN A 170 18.53 5.93 -11.50
N ALA A 171 19.45 5.35 -10.73
CA ALA A 171 19.16 4.68 -9.47
C ALA A 171 19.85 5.35 -8.27
N PRO A 172 19.51 6.61 -7.93
CA PRO A 172 20.13 7.32 -6.83
C PRO A 172 19.90 6.66 -5.46
N ALA A 173 18.88 5.83 -5.33
CA ALA A 173 18.51 5.10 -4.13
C ALA A 173 18.62 3.56 -4.30
N GLY A 174 19.48 3.10 -5.19
CA GLY A 174 19.73 1.68 -5.45
C GLY A 174 18.89 1.10 -6.58
N ALA A 175 19.28 -0.09 -7.03
CA ALA A 175 18.67 -0.79 -8.16
C ALA A 175 17.18 -1.12 -7.93
N GLY A 176 16.81 -1.54 -6.73
CA GLY A 176 15.42 -1.87 -6.40
C GLY A 176 14.47 -0.67 -6.52
N MET A 177 14.93 0.55 -6.20
CA MET A 177 14.14 1.76 -6.38
C MET A 177 13.93 2.10 -7.86
N LEU A 178 14.92 1.88 -8.70
CA LEU A 178 14.79 2.00 -10.16
C LEU A 178 13.71 1.05 -10.70
N LEU A 179 13.70 -0.21 -10.23
CA LEU A 179 12.67 -1.19 -10.61
C LEU A 179 11.29 -0.72 -10.18
N HIS A 180 11.16 -0.15 -8.98
CA HIS A 180 9.90 0.37 -8.46
C HIS A 180 9.28 1.44 -9.37
N PHE A 181 10.04 2.46 -9.78
CA PHE A 181 9.54 3.49 -10.68
C PHE A 181 9.17 2.94 -12.06
N ASN A 182 9.95 1.97 -12.57
CA ASN A 182 9.61 1.28 -13.81
C ASN A 182 8.31 0.47 -13.69
N PHE A 183 8.07 -0.19 -12.55
CA PHE A 183 6.82 -0.89 -12.28
C PHE A 183 5.61 0.07 -12.27
N GLN A 184 5.69 1.17 -11.53
CA GLN A 184 4.63 2.19 -11.52
C GLN A 184 4.33 2.72 -12.91
N PHE A 185 5.35 3.01 -13.70
CA PHE A 185 5.21 3.50 -15.08
C PHE A 185 4.47 2.52 -15.98
N VAL A 186 4.81 1.24 -15.89
CA VAL A 186 4.12 0.19 -16.66
C VAL A 186 2.65 0.07 -16.27
N VAL A 187 2.31 0.18 -14.99
CA VAL A 187 0.92 0.13 -14.52
C VAL A 187 0.09 1.31 -15.01
N ILE A 188 0.67 2.51 -15.08
CA ILE A 188 -0.01 3.69 -15.67
C ILE A 188 -0.41 3.38 -17.13
N TRP A 189 0.54 2.88 -17.93
CA TRP A 189 0.27 2.55 -19.32
C TRP A 189 -0.69 1.37 -19.46
N TRP A 190 -0.58 0.37 -18.61
CA TRP A 190 -1.51 -0.75 -18.58
C TRP A 190 -2.95 -0.29 -18.35
N GLY A 191 -3.19 0.55 -17.34
CA GLY A 191 -4.53 1.10 -17.08
C GLY A 191 -5.05 1.96 -18.22
N LEU A 192 -4.21 2.83 -18.78
CA LEU A 192 -4.58 3.69 -19.89
C LEU A 192 -4.93 2.88 -21.16
N ILE A 193 -4.15 1.86 -21.50
CA ILE A 193 -4.40 1.03 -22.69
C ILE A 193 -5.71 0.26 -22.54
N ILE A 194 -6.02 -0.31 -21.36
CA ILE A 194 -7.29 -1.00 -21.13
C ILE A 194 -8.47 -0.03 -21.24
N ALA A 195 -8.37 1.17 -20.67
CA ALA A 195 -9.40 2.19 -20.77
C ALA A 195 -9.65 2.57 -22.24
N LEU A 196 -8.58 2.83 -23.00
CA LEU A 196 -8.67 3.18 -24.41
C LEU A 196 -9.24 2.02 -25.26
N LEU A 197 -8.83 0.79 -24.99
CA LEU A 197 -9.38 -0.40 -25.65
C LEU A 197 -10.89 -0.49 -25.43
N TRP A 198 -11.37 -0.27 -24.20
CA TRP A 198 -12.80 -0.23 -23.93
C TRP A 198 -13.51 0.87 -24.71
N VAL A 199 -12.96 2.08 -24.72
CA VAL A 199 -13.53 3.21 -25.46
C VAL A 199 -13.61 2.93 -26.95
N VAL A 200 -12.54 2.37 -27.53
CA VAL A 200 -12.51 2.00 -28.96
C VAL A 200 -13.58 0.96 -29.28
N LEU A 201 -13.67 -0.11 -28.50
CA LEU A 201 -14.69 -1.15 -28.71
C LEU A 201 -16.11 -0.59 -28.56
N ALA A 202 -16.35 0.23 -27.52
CA ALA A 202 -17.65 0.84 -27.28
C ALA A 202 -18.06 1.83 -28.40
N THR A 203 -17.12 2.54 -29.00
CA THR A 203 -17.40 3.45 -30.10
C THR A 203 -17.59 2.74 -31.43
N VAL A 204 -16.87 1.65 -31.69
CA VAL A 204 -16.92 0.91 -32.94
C VAL A 204 -18.10 -0.05 -33.02
N TYR A 205 -18.37 -0.79 -31.92
CA TYR A 205 -19.40 -1.82 -31.94
C TYR A 205 -20.77 -1.33 -31.46
N ASP A 206 -20.85 -0.77 -30.25
CA ASP A 206 -22.14 -0.34 -29.70
C ASP A 206 -21.97 0.64 -28.54
N HIS A 207 -22.55 1.84 -28.66
CA HIS A 207 -22.50 2.90 -27.64
C HIS A 207 -23.19 2.52 -26.32
N ASP A 208 -24.08 1.53 -26.32
CA ASP A 208 -24.72 1.05 -25.10
C ASP A 208 -23.71 0.43 -24.10
N MET A 209 -22.51 0.06 -24.56
CA MET A 209 -21.41 -0.36 -23.68
C MET A 209 -21.01 0.70 -22.66
N PHE A 210 -21.11 2.00 -23.00
CA PHE A 210 -20.79 3.09 -22.05
C PHE A 210 -21.80 3.23 -20.92
N ILE A 211 -23.07 2.90 -21.22
CA ILE A 211 -24.17 3.13 -20.29
C ILE A 211 -24.70 1.85 -19.66
N LEU A 212 -24.21 0.68 -20.08
CA LEU A 212 -24.63 -0.61 -19.53
C LEU A 212 -24.15 -0.75 -18.07
N GLY A 213 -25.06 -0.70 -17.14
CA GLY A 213 -24.80 -0.71 -15.71
C GLY A 213 -24.87 0.67 -15.04
N THR A 214 -24.83 1.75 -15.80
CA THR A 214 -24.87 3.13 -15.28
C THR A 214 -26.15 3.87 -15.67
N ARG A 215 -26.82 3.44 -16.74
CA ARG A 215 -28.00 4.13 -17.25
C ARG A 215 -29.11 4.15 -16.20
N SER A 216 -29.66 5.32 -15.92
CA SER A 216 -30.84 5.53 -15.11
C SER A 216 -31.92 6.23 -15.93
N PHE A 217 -33.17 5.86 -15.68
CA PHE A 217 -34.32 6.61 -16.15
C PHE A 217 -35.15 6.99 -14.92
N GLY A 218 -35.95 8.03 -15.01
CA GLY A 218 -36.87 8.38 -13.94
C GLY A 218 -37.83 7.24 -13.57
N THR A 219 -38.18 7.09 -12.33
CA THR A 219 -39.19 6.16 -11.82
C THR A 219 -40.51 6.36 -12.54
N PRO A 220 -41.24 5.32 -12.90
CA PRO A 220 -41.13 3.89 -12.61
C PRO A 220 -40.29 3.08 -13.60
N ARG A 221 -39.68 3.72 -14.58
CA ARG A 221 -38.94 3.04 -15.67
C ARG A 221 -37.62 2.42 -15.21
N SER A 222 -37.08 2.81 -14.05
CA SER A 222 -35.84 2.24 -13.52
C SER A 222 -35.92 0.73 -13.35
N ASN A 223 -37.07 0.19 -12.91
CA ASN A 223 -37.25 -1.25 -12.76
C ASN A 223 -37.25 -1.97 -14.12
N CYS A 224 -37.88 -1.38 -15.12
CA CYS A 224 -37.87 -1.92 -16.48
C CYS A 224 -36.48 -1.93 -17.11
N ILE A 225 -35.66 -0.94 -16.81
CA ILE A 225 -34.25 -0.92 -17.25
C ILE A 225 -33.48 -2.06 -16.60
N LEU A 226 -33.67 -2.29 -15.31
CA LEU A 226 -32.99 -3.34 -14.59
C LEU A 226 -33.42 -4.74 -15.06
N VAL A 227 -34.69 -4.92 -15.43
CA VAL A 227 -35.23 -6.23 -15.76
C VAL A 227 -35.19 -6.52 -17.27
N SER A 228 -35.60 -5.58 -18.10
CA SER A 228 -35.72 -5.80 -19.56
C SER A 228 -34.54 -5.26 -20.35
N TRP A 229 -34.43 -3.93 -20.42
CA TRP A 229 -33.36 -3.31 -21.23
C TRP A 229 -31.96 -3.77 -20.83
N GLY A 230 -31.69 -3.82 -19.54
CA GLY A 230 -30.39 -4.20 -19.01
C GLY A 230 -30.02 -5.63 -19.37
N TYR A 231 -30.95 -6.57 -19.18
CA TYR A 231 -30.73 -7.98 -19.53
C TYR A 231 -30.54 -8.17 -21.04
N GLU A 232 -31.44 -7.64 -21.85
CA GLU A 232 -31.36 -7.77 -23.32
C GLU A 232 -30.09 -7.14 -23.89
N THR A 233 -29.72 -5.94 -23.42
CA THR A 233 -28.49 -5.26 -23.84
C THR A 233 -27.26 -6.02 -23.38
N GLN A 234 -27.26 -6.57 -22.17
CA GLN A 234 -26.15 -7.38 -21.67
C GLN A 234 -25.96 -8.63 -22.53
N GLN A 235 -27.03 -9.31 -22.91
CA GLN A 235 -26.94 -10.50 -23.77
C GLN A 235 -26.45 -10.13 -25.18
N ARG A 236 -26.96 -9.05 -25.75
CA ARG A 236 -26.53 -8.55 -27.06
C ARG A 236 -25.04 -8.21 -27.12
N LEU A 237 -24.52 -7.59 -26.04
CA LEU A 237 -23.13 -7.13 -25.98
C LEU A 237 -22.17 -8.19 -25.43
N MET A 238 -22.65 -9.39 -25.11
CA MET A 238 -21.82 -10.37 -24.42
C MET A 238 -20.58 -10.79 -25.25
N TRP A 239 -20.71 -11.00 -26.55
CA TRP A 239 -19.57 -11.32 -27.42
C TRP A 239 -18.50 -10.25 -27.44
N THR A 240 -18.89 -8.98 -27.50
CA THR A 240 -17.96 -7.86 -27.46
C THR A 240 -17.23 -7.80 -26.13
N LYS A 241 -17.91 -8.10 -25.02
CA LYS A 241 -17.27 -8.17 -23.69
C LYS A 241 -16.33 -9.38 -23.57
N VAL A 242 -16.68 -10.52 -24.14
CA VAL A 242 -15.79 -11.69 -24.19
C VAL A 242 -14.52 -11.35 -24.99
N LEU A 243 -14.67 -10.75 -26.15
CA LEU A 243 -13.54 -10.28 -26.96
C LEU A 243 -12.66 -9.29 -26.21
N PHE A 244 -13.26 -8.31 -25.52
CA PHE A 244 -12.53 -7.38 -24.66
C PHE A 244 -11.75 -8.09 -23.57
N CYS A 245 -12.39 -8.96 -22.79
CA CYS A 245 -11.74 -9.71 -21.73
C CYS A 245 -10.61 -10.61 -22.26
N GLN A 246 -10.78 -11.20 -23.45
CA GLN A 246 -9.73 -12.01 -24.10
C GLN A 246 -8.51 -11.16 -24.46
N ILE A 247 -8.72 -9.99 -25.07
CA ILE A 247 -7.61 -9.08 -25.41
C ILE A 247 -6.91 -8.60 -24.14
N VAL A 248 -7.67 -8.19 -23.12
CA VAL A 248 -7.11 -7.75 -21.83
C VAL A 248 -6.31 -8.87 -21.17
N TYR A 249 -6.82 -10.11 -21.20
CA TYR A 249 -6.11 -11.26 -20.64
C TYR A 249 -4.76 -11.49 -21.33
N VAL A 250 -4.76 -11.60 -22.64
CA VAL A 250 -3.54 -11.84 -23.44
C VAL A 250 -2.55 -10.70 -23.24
N PHE A 251 -3.03 -9.46 -23.33
CA PHE A 251 -2.21 -8.26 -23.13
C PHE A 251 -1.59 -8.21 -21.72
N THR A 252 -2.39 -8.46 -20.67
CA THR A 252 -1.90 -8.42 -19.28
C THR A 252 -0.92 -9.57 -19.01
N PHE A 253 -1.23 -10.78 -19.47
CA PHE A 253 -0.38 -11.94 -19.23
C PHE A 253 0.96 -11.85 -19.97
N ILE A 254 0.94 -11.61 -21.27
CA ILE A 254 2.19 -11.46 -22.04
C ILE A 254 2.95 -10.23 -21.55
N GLY A 255 2.24 -9.12 -21.31
CA GLY A 255 2.83 -7.88 -20.81
C GLY A 255 3.53 -8.06 -19.46
N SER A 256 2.95 -8.81 -18.53
CA SER A 256 3.57 -9.09 -17.22
C SER A 256 4.85 -9.93 -17.36
N LEU A 257 4.88 -10.95 -18.22
CA LEU A 257 6.08 -11.75 -18.47
C LEU A 257 7.20 -10.92 -19.14
N LEU A 258 6.86 -10.11 -20.14
CA LEU A 258 7.82 -9.23 -20.81
C LEU A 258 8.37 -8.18 -19.83
N MET A 259 7.52 -7.66 -18.95
CA MET A 259 7.93 -6.77 -17.89
C MET A 259 8.90 -7.46 -16.94
N SER A 260 8.61 -8.69 -16.50
CA SER A 260 9.48 -9.45 -15.60
C SER A 260 10.87 -9.68 -16.21
N ILE A 261 10.94 -10.03 -17.49
CA ILE A 261 12.20 -10.17 -18.24
C ILE A 261 12.94 -8.82 -18.31
N ARG A 262 12.22 -7.73 -18.59
CA ARG A 262 12.80 -6.38 -18.65
C ARG A 262 13.36 -5.94 -17.29
N GLN A 263 12.62 -6.15 -16.20
CA GLN A 263 13.06 -5.82 -14.84
C GLN A 263 14.31 -6.61 -14.45
N LEU A 264 14.33 -7.92 -14.72
CA LEU A 264 15.51 -8.75 -14.48
C LEU A 264 16.74 -8.23 -15.24
N ARG A 265 16.60 -7.92 -16.53
CA ARG A 265 17.69 -7.40 -17.35
C ARG A 265 18.16 -6.02 -16.92
N LEU A 266 17.23 -5.18 -16.49
CA LEU A 266 17.53 -3.83 -16.00
C LEU A 266 18.29 -3.90 -14.67
N PHE A 267 17.86 -4.79 -13.76
CA PHE A 267 18.55 -5.04 -12.50
C PHE A 267 19.99 -5.53 -12.74
N GLN A 268 20.14 -6.58 -13.55
CA GLN A 268 21.47 -7.14 -13.88
C GLN A 268 22.38 -6.13 -14.58
N HIS A 269 21.83 -5.31 -15.47
CA HIS A 269 22.62 -4.27 -16.14
C HIS A 269 23.15 -3.24 -15.14
N PHE A 270 22.32 -2.81 -14.20
CA PHE A 270 22.72 -1.85 -13.18
C PHE A 270 23.71 -2.47 -12.18
N ASP A 271 23.43 -3.68 -11.73
CA ASP A 271 24.25 -4.42 -10.78
C ASP A 271 25.65 -4.69 -11.31
N TYR A 272 25.77 -5.13 -12.55
CA TYR A 272 27.06 -5.39 -13.18
C TYR A 272 27.90 -4.13 -13.50
N GLN A 273 27.27 -2.96 -13.53
CA GLN A 273 27.99 -1.70 -13.79
C GLN A 273 28.46 -0.99 -12.53
N ASN A 274 27.95 -1.36 -11.36
CA ASN A 274 28.24 -0.69 -10.10
C ASN A 274 28.75 -1.68 -9.08
N LYS A 275 29.99 -1.43 -8.58
CA LYS A 275 30.52 -2.16 -7.42
C LYS A 275 30.05 -1.50 -6.14
N THR A 276 29.49 -2.31 -5.26
CA THR A 276 29.00 -1.87 -3.96
C THR A 276 29.56 -2.74 -2.83
N MET A 277 29.15 -2.48 -1.58
CA MET A 277 29.70 -3.21 -0.43
C MET A 277 29.31 -4.69 -0.40
N LYS A 278 28.21 -5.08 -1.02
CA LYS A 278 27.76 -6.48 -1.10
C LYS A 278 28.71 -7.35 -1.94
N ASP A 279 29.40 -6.76 -2.92
CA ASP A 279 30.29 -7.50 -3.84
C ASP A 279 31.56 -8.04 -3.15
N PHE A 280 31.83 -7.61 -1.94
CA PHE A 280 33.03 -8.01 -1.18
C PHE A 280 32.73 -8.90 0.01
N VAL A 281 31.49 -9.38 0.20
CA VAL A 281 31.10 -10.06 1.41
C VAL A 281 30.52 -11.45 1.16
N LEU A 282 30.78 -12.36 2.08
CA LEU A 282 30.05 -13.61 2.25
C LEU A 282 29.44 -13.61 3.64
N MET A 283 28.16 -13.96 3.71
CA MET A 283 27.49 -14.24 4.98
C MET A 283 27.74 -15.70 5.35
N CYS A 284 28.28 -15.96 6.53
CA CYS A 284 28.40 -17.30 7.07
C CYS A 284 27.32 -17.55 8.13
N GLU A 285 26.71 -18.71 8.11
CA GLU A 285 25.74 -19.18 9.08
C GLU A 285 26.20 -20.45 9.77
N GLY A 286 25.69 -20.69 10.97
CA GLY A 286 26.06 -21.84 11.80
C GLY A 286 27.10 -21.52 12.86
N LEU A 287 27.35 -20.24 13.14
CA LEU A 287 28.30 -19.83 14.18
C LEU A 287 27.82 -20.30 15.55
N PRO A 288 28.68 -21.00 16.34
CA PRO A 288 28.32 -21.41 17.69
C PRO A 288 28.18 -20.20 18.62
N ARG A 289 27.45 -20.38 19.72
CA ARG A 289 27.26 -19.34 20.73
C ARG A 289 28.55 -19.13 21.53
N ILE A 290 29.26 -18.04 21.27
CA ILE A 290 30.56 -17.70 21.84
C ILE A 290 30.40 -16.43 22.68
N SER A 291 31.11 -16.41 23.84
CA SER A 291 31.12 -15.26 24.74
C SER A 291 31.80 -14.05 24.11
N GLY A 292 31.31 -12.87 24.43
CA GLY A 292 31.92 -11.58 24.03
C GLY A 292 33.29 -11.30 24.63
N ALA A 293 33.75 -12.12 25.63
CA ALA A 293 35.12 -12.04 26.13
C ALA A 293 36.16 -12.55 25.16
N GLU A 294 35.76 -13.33 24.14
CA GLU A 294 36.63 -13.94 23.16
C GLU A 294 36.79 -13.08 21.92
N ARG A 295 37.92 -13.22 21.22
CA ARG A 295 38.22 -12.46 19.99
C ARG A 295 37.75 -13.23 18.74
N VAL A 296 36.45 -13.45 18.65
CA VAL A 296 35.83 -14.26 17.60
C VAL A 296 36.10 -13.71 16.21
N GLU A 297 36.06 -12.39 16.02
CA GLU A 297 36.28 -11.74 14.74
C GLU A 297 37.66 -12.05 14.16
N GLU A 298 38.71 -12.00 14.99
CA GLU A 298 40.10 -12.30 14.57
C GLU A 298 40.28 -13.79 14.30
N GLU A 299 39.72 -14.65 15.15
CA GLU A 299 39.82 -16.11 15.01
C GLU A 299 39.14 -16.59 13.73
N LEU A 300 37.92 -16.11 13.48
CA LEU A 300 37.19 -16.47 12.27
C LEU A 300 37.88 -15.92 11.00
N LYS A 301 38.41 -14.70 11.05
CA LYS A 301 39.22 -14.13 9.97
C LYS A 301 40.41 -15.04 9.63
N ASN A 302 41.18 -15.46 10.63
CA ASN A 302 42.34 -16.31 10.44
C ASN A 302 41.95 -17.70 9.93
N CYS A 303 40.84 -18.24 10.41
CA CYS A 303 40.32 -19.53 9.95
C CYS A 303 39.93 -19.49 8.47
N VAL A 304 39.16 -18.48 8.04
CA VAL A 304 38.76 -18.31 6.64
C VAL A 304 39.98 -18.05 5.75
N THR A 305 40.89 -17.14 6.17
CA THR A 305 42.11 -16.86 5.39
C THR A 305 42.98 -18.12 5.20
N SER A 306 43.15 -18.91 6.27
CA SER A 306 43.97 -20.14 6.20
C SER A 306 43.34 -21.22 5.32
N ALA A 307 41.99 -21.34 5.38
CA ALA A 307 41.29 -22.35 4.61
C ALA A 307 41.13 -22.00 3.12
N THR A 308 40.98 -20.74 2.81
CA THR A 308 40.69 -20.27 1.44
C THR A 308 41.87 -19.66 0.73
N GLY A 309 42.88 -19.20 1.45
CA GLY A 309 44.02 -18.44 0.90
C GLY A 309 43.63 -17.05 0.36
N ALA A 310 42.37 -16.62 0.53
CA ALA A 310 41.91 -15.32 0.10
C ALA A 310 42.22 -14.26 1.17
N SER A 311 42.48 -13.03 0.76
CA SER A 311 42.70 -11.89 1.67
C SER A 311 41.40 -11.42 2.28
N VAL A 312 41.21 -11.65 3.59
CA VAL A 312 40.07 -11.19 4.36
C VAL A 312 40.41 -9.85 5.02
N VAL A 313 39.64 -8.82 4.75
CA VAL A 313 39.77 -7.48 5.36
C VAL A 313 39.42 -7.56 6.83
N ALA A 314 38.19 -7.97 7.11
CA ALA A 314 37.65 -8.07 8.46
C ALA A 314 36.45 -9.01 8.51
N VAL A 315 36.01 -9.35 9.71
CA VAL A 315 34.79 -10.10 9.96
C VAL A 315 33.88 -9.27 10.84
N SER A 316 32.63 -9.11 10.43
CA SER A 316 31.58 -8.46 11.22
C SER A 316 30.64 -9.53 11.78
N VAL A 317 30.75 -9.84 13.06
CA VAL A 317 29.94 -10.84 13.73
C VAL A 317 28.60 -10.22 14.13
N ALA A 318 27.51 -10.91 13.84
CA ALA A 318 26.21 -10.53 14.35
C ALA A 318 26.07 -10.99 15.80
N TRP A 319 25.92 -10.04 16.71
CA TRP A 319 25.79 -10.27 18.13
C TRP A 319 24.33 -10.25 18.57
N ASP A 320 23.97 -11.05 19.57
CA ASP A 320 22.64 -11.04 20.16
C ASP A 320 22.52 -9.88 21.14
N HIS A 321 21.96 -8.76 20.70
CA HIS A 321 21.86 -7.51 21.46
C HIS A 321 20.47 -6.87 21.43
N LYS A 322 19.45 -7.62 21.03
CA LYS A 322 18.10 -7.08 20.84
C LYS A 322 17.58 -6.33 22.06
N ASP A 323 17.79 -6.88 23.27
CA ASP A 323 17.29 -6.31 24.51
C ASP A 323 18.07 -5.05 24.96
N HIS A 324 19.22 -4.79 24.33
CA HIS A 324 20.13 -3.69 24.70
C HIS A 324 20.35 -2.69 23.54
N GLN A 325 19.59 -2.83 22.46
CA GLN A 325 19.78 -2.03 21.24
C GLN A 325 19.74 -0.52 21.52
N GLU A 326 18.77 -0.06 22.31
CA GLU A 326 18.57 1.34 22.59
C GLU A 326 19.74 1.94 23.39
N SER A 327 20.18 1.24 24.43
CA SER A 327 21.34 1.65 25.23
C SER A 327 22.63 1.70 24.40
N ILE A 328 22.82 0.75 23.48
CA ILE A 328 23.98 0.69 22.59
C ILE A 328 23.99 1.87 21.63
N VAL A 329 22.86 2.14 20.98
CA VAL A 329 22.74 3.26 20.03
C VAL A 329 22.93 4.59 20.75
N LYS A 330 22.33 4.77 21.92
CA LYS A 330 22.47 5.96 22.77
C LYS A 330 23.94 6.21 23.16
N PHE A 331 24.67 5.17 23.53
CA PHE A 331 26.09 5.26 23.85
C PHE A 331 26.92 5.70 22.63
N LEU A 332 26.74 5.06 21.48
CA LEU A 332 27.48 5.40 20.24
C LEU A 332 27.20 6.83 19.76
N GLU A 333 25.98 7.30 19.96
CA GLU A 333 25.58 8.65 19.62
C GLU A 333 26.22 9.69 20.56
N ASN A 334 26.21 9.42 21.85
CA ASN A 334 26.89 10.28 22.84
C ASN A 334 28.40 10.34 22.60
N ASP A 335 29.05 9.21 22.33
CA ASP A 335 30.46 9.15 21.97
C ASP A 335 30.78 10.01 20.73
N MET A 336 29.87 10.07 19.74
CA MET A 336 30.00 10.94 18.58
C MET A 336 29.86 12.42 18.97
N VAL A 337 28.86 12.77 19.80
CA VAL A 337 28.61 14.15 20.25
C VAL A 337 29.77 14.66 21.14
N GLU A 338 30.26 13.82 22.05
CA GLU A 338 31.40 14.20 22.93
C GLU A 338 32.68 14.56 22.17
N ARG A 339 32.86 14.06 20.97
CA ARG A 339 34.01 14.32 20.12
C ARG A 339 33.89 15.59 19.29
N ASP A 340 32.70 16.09 19.10
CA ASP A 340 32.49 17.34 18.39
C ASP A 340 32.67 18.53 19.36
N PRO A 341 33.78 19.32 19.25
CA PRO A 341 34.00 20.46 20.09
C PRO A 341 32.92 21.53 20.00
N HIS A 342 32.23 21.61 18.85
CA HIS A 342 31.15 22.58 18.63
C HIS A 342 29.85 22.17 19.34
N LEU A 343 29.54 20.86 19.43
CA LEU A 343 28.38 20.35 20.16
C LEU A 343 28.62 20.36 21.67
N ARG A 344 29.86 20.09 22.13
CA ARG A 344 30.24 20.06 23.53
C ARG A 344 30.21 21.44 24.20
N SER A 345 30.42 22.49 23.45
CA SER A 345 30.51 23.87 23.98
C SER A 345 29.20 24.66 23.89
N ALA A 346 28.12 24.05 23.44
CA ALA A 346 26.84 24.74 23.45
C ALA A 346 26.40 25.02 24.90
N PRO A 347 26.22 26.29 25.30
CA PRO A 347 25.79 26.62 26.65
C PRO A 347 24.41 25.99 26.88
N VAL A 348 24.22 25.42 28.05
CA VAL A 348 22.87 25.08 28.54
C VAL A 348 22.15 26.42 28.76
N LEU A 349 21.47 26.90 27.75
CA LEU A 349 20.60 28.05 27.86
C LEU A 349 19.47 27.67 28.83
N ASP A 350 19.36 28.42 29.91
CA ASP A 350 18.26 28.35 30.88
C ASP A 350 16.99 28.90 30.18
N MET A 351 16.36 28.07 29.35
CA MET A 351 15.19 28.45 28.58
C MET A 351 13.96 28.15 29.43
N SER A 352 13.55 29.11 30.23
CA SER A 352 12.25 29.04 30.88
C SER A 352 11.13 29.25 29.87
N PRO A 353 10.06 28.45 29.90
CA PRO A 353 8.92 28.68 29.03
C PRO A 353 8.33 30.07 29.29
N PRO A 354 7.90 30.80 28.23
CA PRO A 354 7.32 32.12 28.39
C PRO A 354 6.06 32.08 29.26
N GLU A 355 5.75 33.21 29.95
CA GLU A 355 4.52 33.33 30.72
C GLU A 355 3.28 32.99 29.90
N MET A 356 2.53 31.99 30.33
CA MET A 356 1.38 31.46 29.62
C MET A 356 0.06 31.71 30.37
N ASN A 357 -1.00 31.98 29.62
CA ASN A 357 -2.36 31.98 30.16
C ASN A 357 -2.72 30.60 30.74
N PRO A 358 -3.61 30.49 31.75
CA PRO A 358 -3.96 29.24 32.41
C PRO A 358 -4.41 28.12 31.45
N LEU A 359 -5.06 28.47 30.36
CA LEU A 359 -5.49 27.49 29.34
C LEU A 359 -4.30 26.96 28.56
N ARG A 360 -3.41 27.82 28.10
CA ARG A 360 -2.17 27.45 27.41
C ARG A 360 -1.27 26.59 28.28
N LYS A 361 -1.17 26.94 29.56
CA LYS A 361 -0.39 26.18 30.54
C LYS A 361 -0.90 24.73 30.65
N LYS A 362 -2.22 24.54 30.66
CA LYS A 362 -2.81 23.17 30.68
C LYS A 362 -2.53 22.39 29.40
N PHE A 363 -2.57 23.04 28.26
CA PHE A 363 -2.17 22.38 26.99
C PHE A 363 -0.69 22.03 27.00
N PHE A 364 0.17 22.93 27.45
CA PHE A 364 1.60 22.71 27.57
C PHE A 364 1.92 21.53 28.53
N GLU A 365 1.32 21.50 29.71
CA GLU A 365 1.45 20.40 30.67
C GLU A 365 0.94 19.06 30.12
N PHE A 366 -0.14 19.10 29.35
CA PHE A 366 -0.65 17.91 28.66
C PHE A 366 0.31 17.41 27.55
N GLU A 367 0.87 18.32 26.76
CA GLU A 367 1.86 18.00 25.72
C GLU A 367 3.12 17.43 26.33
N GLN A 368 3.63 18.06 27.39
CA GLN A 368 4.80 17.59 28.13
C GLN A 368 4.58 16.19 28.70
N ALA A 369 3.44 15.93 29.32
CA ALA A 369 3.14 14.62 29.92
C ALA A 369 2.88 13.51 28.90
N THR A 370 2.34 13.84 27.72
CA THR A 370 1.90 12.84 26.74
C THR A 370 2.83 12.69 25.55
N LEU A 371 3.48 13.74 25.10
CA LEU A 371 4.26 13.77 23.86
C LEU A 371 5.76 13.87 24.12
N CYS A 372 6.19 14.65 25.11
CA CYS A 372 7.61 14.89 25.35
C CYS A 372 8.24 13.88 26.34
N GLY A 373 7.39 13.12 27.04
CA GLY A 373 7.86 12.20 28.09
C GLY A 373 8.42 12.90 29.33
N PRO A 374 8.76 12.15 30.40
CA PRO A 374 9.46 12.71 31.54
C PRO A 374 10.84 13.19 31.09
N ALA A 375 11.25 14.35 31.54
CA ALA A 375 12.61 14.88 31.37
C ALA A 375 13.68 14.11 32.21
N GLU A 376 13.52 12.79 32.35
CA GLU A 376 14.54 11.95 32.93
C GLU A 376 15.70 11.86 31.95
N GLU A 377 16.76 12.61 32.21
CA GLU A 377 18.06 12.33 31.71
C GLU A 377 18.49 10.94 32.25
N GLU A 378 18.03 9.87 31.57
CA GLU A 378 18.74 8.62 31.72
C GLU A 378 20.18 8.88 31.30
N GLU A 379 21.08 8.93 32.30
CA GLU A 379 22.51 9.08 32.02
C GLU A 379 22.92 8.00 31.02
N ALA A 380 23.54 8.43 29.92
CA ALA A 380 24.04 7.47 28.95
C ALA A 380 24.97 6.49 29.64
N PRO A 381 24.90 5.20 29.27
CA PRO A 381 25.80 4.21 29.88
C PRO A 381 27.25 4.65 29.69
N ASN A 382 28.06 4.49 30.71
CA ASN A 382 29.50 4.80 30.67
C ASN A 382 30.31 3.66 30.00
N ASP A 383 31.58 3.94 29.65
CA ASP A 383 32.49 3.00 28.97
C ASP A 383 32.61 1.68 29.74
N SER A 384 32.60 1.71 31.06
CA SER A 384 32.74 0.50 31.92
C SER A 384 31.50 -0.38 31.83
N GLN A 385 30.31 0.20 31.87
CA GLN A 385 29.05 -0.51 31.75
C GLN A 385 28.90 -1.11 30.38
N MET A 386 29.22 -0.34 29.35
CA MET A 386 29.11 -0.79 27.96
C MET A 386 30.14 -1.89 27.62
N ARG A 387 31.36 -1.77 28.22
CA ARG A 387 32.36 -2.82 28.09
C ARG A 387 31.88 -4.12 28.76
N GLU A 388 31.32 -4.04 29.96
CA GLU A 388 30.79 -5.20 30.68
C GLU A 388 29.67 -5.86 29.86
N LEU A 389 28.77 -5.06 29.29
CA LEU A 389 27.72 -5.53 28.38
C LEU A 389 28.29 -6.28 27.18
N CYS A 390 29.31 -5.71 26.52
CA CYS A 390 29.99 -6.37 25.40
C CYS A 390 30.63 -7.71 25.78
N LEU A 391 31.13 -7.84 27.00
CA LEU A 391 31.73 -9.11 27.51
C LEU A 391 30.68 -10.17 27.81
N GLN A 392 29.49 -9.76 28.25
CA GLN A 392 28.37 -10.65 28.59
C GLN A 392 27.58 -11.11 27.35
N MET A 393 27.61 -10.33 26.26
CA MET A 393 26.93 -10.71 25.01
C MET A 393 27.44 -12.03 24.46
N CYS A 394 26.58 -12.70 23.70
CA CYS A 394 26.95 -13.89 22.93
C CYS A 394 26.78 -13.63 21.43
N THR A 395 27.57 -14.35 20.63
CA THR A 395 27.43 -14.32 19.18
C THR A 395 26.06 -14.81 18.76
N GLY A 396 25.47 -14.19 17.74
CA GLY A 396 24.37 -14.75 16.97
C GLY A 396 24.86 -15.87 16.02
N PRO A 397 23.97 -16.48 15.26
CA PRO A 397 24.30 -17.61 14.39
C PRO A 397 25.00 -17.22 13.08
N ALA A 398 25.22 -15.93 12.83
CA ALA A 398 25.75 -15.44 11.55
C ALA A 398 26.89 -14.44 11.74
N ALA A 399 27.75 -14.37 10.72
CA ALA A 399 28.78 -13.34 10.60
C ALA A 399 28.97 -13.00 9.10
N PHE A 400 29.49 -11.80 8.86
CA PHE A 400 29.79 -11.29 7.52
C PHE A 400 31.30 -11.20 7.35
N VAL A 401 31.82 -11.96 6.41
CA VAL A 401 33.25 -12.04 6.09
C VAL A 401 33.52 -11.14 4.90
N VAL A 402 34.30 -10.08 5.11
CA VAL A 402 34.61 -9.05 4.13
C VAL A 402 35.96 -9.34 3.48
N PHE A 403 36.00 -9.46 2.15
CA PHE A 403 37.18 -9.73 1.35
C PHE A 403 37.76 -8.46 0.73
N GLU A 404 39.02 -8.50 0.33
CA GLU A 404 39.70 -7.37 -0.29
C GLU A 404 39.27 -7.14 -1.75
N SER A 405 38.90 -8.21 -2.43
CA SER A 405 38.47 -8.18 -3.83
C SER A 405 37.28 -9.15 -4.07
N GLU A 406 36.49 -8.89 -5.11
CA GLU A 406 35.40 -9.78 -5.52
C GLU A 406 35.94 -11.12 -5.98
N ASP A 407 37.02 -11.13 -6.78
CA ASP A 407 37.68 -12.38 -7.22
C ASP A 407 38.15 -13.25 -6.03
N GLY A 408 38.60 -12.57 -4.96
CA GLY A 408 39.00 -13.24 -3.71
C GLY A 408 37.82 -13.82 -2.97
N ARG A 409 36.69 -13.12 -2.95
CA ARG A 409 35.41 -13.59 -2.40
C ARG A 409 34.91 -14.83 -3.15
N ASP A 410 34.87 -14.77 -4.49
CA ASP A 410 34.37 -15.83 -5.33
C ASP A 410 35.25 -17.10 -5.22
N LEU A 411 36.55 -16.93 -5.22
CA LEU A 411 37.51 -18.01 -4.98
C LEU A 411 37.30 -18.68 -3.60
N ALA A 412 37.06 -17.86 -2.58
CA ALA A 412 36.79 -18.36 -1.22
C ALA A 412 35.48 -19.14 -1.18
N PHE A 413 34.43 -18.60 -1.80
CA PHE A 413 33.15 -19.25 -1.88
C PHE A 413 33.22 -20.61 -2.57
N ASP A 414 33.87 -20.67 -3.72
CA ASP A 414 34.02 -21.90 -4.48
C ASP A 414 34.82 -22.97 -3.72
N ARG A 415 35.91 -22.60 -3.04
CA ARG A 415 36.71 -23.51 -2.20
C ARG A 415 35.89 -24.05 -1.04
N ILE A 416 35.16 -23.17 -0.32
CA ILE A 416 34.33 -23.60 0.81
C ILE A 416 33.17 -24.49 0.32
N LYS A 417 32.58 -24.19 -0.82
CA LYS A 417 31.52 -25.00 -1.42
C LYS A 417 32.03 -26.39 -1.84
N GLN A 418 33.24 -26.50 -2.37
CA GLN A 418 33.84 -27.79 -2.74
C GLN A 418 34.14 -28.65 -1.51
N THR A 419 34.49 -28.03 -0.36
CA THR A 419 34.70 -28.73 0.91
C THR A 419 33.39 -29.01 1.64
N GLY A 420 32.29 -28.49 1.12
CA GLY A 420 30.95 -28.64 1.69
C GLY A 420 30.75 -27.82 2.97
N GLY A 421 31.53 -26.78 3.22
CA GLY A 421 31.49 -25.88 4.37
C GLY A 421 32.84 -25.78 5.08
N LEU A 422 32.96 -24.82 6.00
CA LEU A 422 34.17 -24.60 6.79
C LEU A 422 33.93 -25.07 8.23
N GLU A 423 34.84 -25.83 8.78
CA GLU A 423 34.78 -26.24 10.19
C GLU A 423 35.39 -25.17 11.08
N PHE A 424 34.57 -24.69 12.08
CA PHE A 424 35.00 -23.71 13.05
C PHE A 424 34.50 -24.14 14.45
N ARG A 425 35.42 -24.38 15.37
CA ARG A 425 35.13 -24.84 16.75
C ARG A 425 34.16 -26.05 16.82
N GLY A 426 34.31 -26.99 15.88
CA GLY A 426 33.47 -28.18 15.82
C GLY A 426 32.09 -27.97 15.21
N CYS A 427 31.79 -26.78 14.76
CA CYS A 427 30.57 -26.46 13.99
C CYS A 427 30.92 -26.25 12.53
N LYS A 428 30.02 -26.72 11.66
CA LYS A 428 30.17 -26.56 10.22
C LYS A 428 29.47 -25.30 9.76
N LEU A 429 30.26 -24.31 9.33
CA LEU A 429 29.76 -23.06 8.80
C LEU A 429 29.37 -23.20 7.32
N GLN A 430 28.24 -22.65 6.95
CA GLN A 430 27.78 -22.52 5.57
C GLN A 430 27.94 -21.07 5.12
N PHE A 431 28.36 -20.88 3.87
CA PHE A 431 28.58 -19.56 3.31
C PHE A 431 27.59 -19.29 2.19
N PHE A 432 27.11 -18.06 2.13
CA PHE A 432 26.14 -17.57 1.17
C PHE A 432 26.62 -16.23 0.59
N GLU A 433 26.42 -16.05 -0.71
CA GLU A 433 26.56 -14.74 -1.32
C GLU A 433 25.47 -13.80 -0.79
N GLN A 434 25.80 -12.53 -0.70
CA GLN A 434 24.93 -11.53 -0.13
C GLN A 434 24.47 -10.55 -1.20
N ASP A 435 23.14 -10.42 -1.37
CA ASP A 435 22.55 -9.48 -2.32
C ASP A 435 22.17 -8.13 -1.70
N SER A 436 22.11 -8.08 -0.36
CA SER A 436 21.70 -6.89 0.40
C SER A 436 22.91 -6.00 0.74
N GLU A 437 22.67 -4.72 0.88
CA GLU A 437 23.69 -3.75 1.32
C GLU A 437 23.74 -3.64 2.86
N PRO A 438 24.87 -3.19 3.44
CA PRO A 438 25.04 -3.16 4.89
C PRO A 438 24.05 -2.25 5.63
N ASP A 439 23.51 -1.20 5.02
CA ASP A 439 22.51 -0.29 5.59
C ASP A 439 21.10 -0.89 5.66
N THR A 440 20.87 -2.01 4.95
CA THR A 440 19.59 -2.73 4.98
C THR A 440 19.53 -3.82 6.04
N VAL A 441 20.60 -3.98 6.83
CA VAL A 441 20.72 -5.05 7.82
C VAL A 441 20.14 -4.65 9.17
N GLU A 442 19.16 -5.41 9.66
CA GLU A 442 18.58 -5.26 10.99
C GLU A 442 19.39 -6.08 12.01
N TRP A 443 20.54 -5.56 12.44
CA TRP A 443 21.53 -6.25 13.27
C TRP A 443 20.96 -6.83 14.55
N HIS A 444 19.99 -6.19 15.17
CA HIS A 444 19.33 -6.65 16.39
C HIS A 444 18.46 -7.91 16.22
N ASN A 445 18.15 -8.30 14.97
CA ASN A 445 17.33 -9.47 14.67
C ASN A 445 18.16 -10.73 14.38
N PHE A 446 19.48 -10.70 14.57
CA PHE A 446 20.36 -11.85 14.40
C PHE A 446 20.51 -12.74 15.65
N GLY A 447 19.69 -12.57 16.67
CA GLY A 447 19.67 -13.48 17.82
C GLY A 447 19.31 -14.92 17.43
N HIS A 448 19.54 -15.86 18.35
CA HIS A 448 19.24 -17.27 18.17
C HIS A 448 17.72 -17.56 18.20
N SER A 449 16.98 -17.07 17.21
CA SER A 449 15.57 -17.41 17.04
C SER A 449 15.42 -18.61 16.09
N THR A 450 14.64 -19.60 16.50
CA THR A 450 14.37 -20.75 15.64
C THR A 450 13.37 -20.38 14.52
N PRO A 451 13.36 -21.08 13.38
CA PRO A 451 12.33 -20.91 12.37
C PRO A 451 10.91 -21.08 12.93
N ALA A 452 10.74 -21.96 13.92
CA ALA A 452 9.48 -22.18 14.61
C ALA A 452 9.02 -20.94 15.40
N ASP A 453 9.94 -20.19 16.02
CA ASP A 453 9.61 -18.96 16.73
C ASP A 453 9.15 -17.86 15.76
N LYS A 454 9.81 -17.73 14.63
CA LYS A 454 9.38 -16.80 13.56
C LYS A 454 8.00 -17.16 13.03
N MET A 455 7.77 -18.44 12.78
CA MET A 455 6.46 -18.91 12.33
C MET A 455 5.37 -18.66 13.37
N ARG A 456 5.65 -18.90 14.67
CA ARG A 456 4.73 -18.59 15.74
C ARG A 456 4.39 -17.10 15.81
N ARG A 457 5.38 -16.23 15.69
CA ARG A 457 5.16 -14.76 15.63
C ARG A 457 4.31 -14.36 14.43
N LEU A 458 4.55 -14.97 13.26
CA LEU A 458 3.75 -14.73 12.07
C LEU A 458 2.29 -15.16 12.28
N PHE A 459 2.02 -16.32 12.89
CA PHE A 459 0.65 -16.76 13.20
C PHE A 459 -0.05 -15.85 14.22
N ILE A 460 0.66 -15.36 15.23
CA ILE A 460 0.12 -14.36 16.16
C ILE A 460 -0.23 -13.08 15.40
N GLY A 461 0.64 -12.65 14.50
CA GLY A 461 0.40 -11.50 13.62
C GLY A 461 -0.84 -11.68 12.73
N PHE A 462 -1.02 -12.83 12.11
CA PHE A 462 -2.25 -13.15 11.36
C PHE A 462 -3.50 -13.07 12.23
N GLY A 463 -3.42 -13.53 13.48
CA GLY A 463 -4.51 -13.39 14.45
C GLY A 463 -4.84 -11.91 14.72
N ALA A 464 -3.84 -11.06 14.92
CA ALA A 464 -4.02 -9.62 15.13
C ALA A 464 -4.66 -8.94 13.90
N ILE A 465 -4.20 -9.28 12.69
CA ILE A 465 -4.79 -8.80 11.44
C ILE A 465 -6.24 -9.25 11.33
N GLY A 466 -6.55 -10.51 11.64
CA GLY A 466 -7.92 -11.04 11.64
C GLY A 466 -8.85 -10.29 12.59
N VAL A 467 -8.39 -9.95 13.80
CA VAL A 467 -9.14 -9.14 14.76
C VAL A 467 -9.36 -7.72 14.24
N ALA A 468 -8.35 -7.09 13.66
CA ALA A 468 -8.47 -5.75 13.08
C ALA A 468 -9.46 -5.72 11.91
N LEU A 469 -9.42 -6.73 11.04
CA LEU A 469 -10.37 -6.89 9.92
C LEU A 469 -11.80 -7.09 10.42
N LEU A 470 -12.01 -7.95 11.42
CA LEU A 470 -13.33 -8.18 12.00
C LEU A 470 -13.89 -6.90 12.63
N PHE A 471 -13.06 -6.20 13.40
CA PHE A 471 -13.44 -4.93 14.02
C PHE A 471 -13.87 -3.91 12.97
N TRP A 472 -13.06 -3.71 11.94
CA TRP A 472 -13.38 -2.79 10.85
C TRP A 472 -14.66 -3.18 10.12
N SER A 473 -14.82 -4.46 9.78
CA SER A 473 -15.99 -4.97 9.04
C SER A 473 -17.29 -4.77 9.81
N VAL A 474 -17.30 -5.05 11.12
CA VAL A 474 -18.51 -4.98 11.94
C VAL A 474 -18.84 -3.55 12.36
N VAL A 475 -17.83 -2.76 12.76
CA VAL A 475 -18.08 -1.43 13.38
C VAL A 475 -18.25 -0.34 12.33
N PHE A 476 -17.47 -0.40 11.24
CA PHE A 476 -17.47 0.67 10.23
C PHE A 476 -18.17 0.27 8.94
N TYR A 477 -17.84 -0.91 8.41
CA TYR A 477 -18.28 -1.27 7.07
C TYR A 477 -19.74 -1.72 7.00
N ALA A 478 -20.19 -2.62 7.86
CA ALA A 478 -21.54 -3.17 7.80
C ALA A 478 -22.65 -2.10 7.97
N PRO A 479 -22.57 -1.16 8.93
CA PRO A 479 -23.54 -0.06 9.04
C PRO A 479 -23.56 0.83 7.81
N TYR A 480 -22.38 1.06 7.21
CA TYR A 480 -22.27 1.84 6.00
C TYR A 480 -22.93 1.15 4.80
N ALA A 481 -22.56 -0.11 4.51
CA ALA A 481 -23.12 -0.87 3.39
C ALA A 481 -24.66 -0.94 3.47
N TRP A 482 -25.19 -1.13 4.66
CA TRP A 482 -26.62 -1.09 4.90
C TRP A 482 -27.25 0.25 4.51
N SER A 483 -26.64 1.37 4.92
CA SER A 483 -27.18 2.70 4.63
C SER A 483 -27.13 3.02 3.14
N VAL A 484 -26.08 2.66 2.42
CA VAL A 484 -25.98 2.88 0.96
C VAL A 484 -27.01 2.11 0.17
N MET A 485 -27.20 0.84 0.50
CA MET A 485 -28.13 -0.01 -0.23
C MET A 485 -29.57 0.44 -0.05
N THR A 486 -29.94 0.86 1.13
CA THR A 486 -31.27 1.39 1.40
C THR A 486 -31.56 2.62 0.54
N PHE A 487 -30.57 3.52 0.39
CA PHE A 487 -30.71 4.72 -0.46
C PHE A 487 -30.85 4.41 -1.96
N ASN A 488 -30.12 3.43 -2.47
CA ASN A 488 -30.09 3.14 -3.90
C ASN A 488 -31.40 2.56 -4.44
N TYR A 489 -32.15 1.89 -3.60
CA TYR A 489 -33.37 1.18 -4.03
C TYR A 489 -34.65 1.86 -3.61
N ASP A 490 -34.67 2.65 -2.56
CA ASP A 490 -35.88 3.27 -2.02
C ASP A 490 -36.47 4.35 -2.96
N ASN A 491 -35.65 5.09 -3.69
CA ASN A 491 -36.10 6.22 -4.52
C ASN A 491 -35.37 6.38 -5.86
N GLY A 492 -34.42 5.52 -6.21
CA GLY A 492 -33.59 5.70 -7.40
C GLY A 492 -32.69 6.98 -7.32
N GLN A 493 -32.63 7.62 -6.16
CA GLN A 493 -31.80 8.78 -5.93
C GLN A 493 -30.42 8.36 -5.43
N GLN A 494 -29.38 8.93 -6.03
CA GLN A 494 -28.04 8.73 -5.57
C GLN A 494 -27.81 9.48 -4.23
N PRO A 495 -27.03 8.91 -3.29
CA PRO A 495 -26.68 9.60 -2.08
C PRO A 495 -25.95 10.92 -2.39
N GLY A 496 -26.22 11.94 -1.58
CA GLY A 496 -25.62 13.24 -1.76
C GLY A 496 -24.07 13.21 -1.68
N ALA A 497 -23.42 14.20 -2.26
CA ALA A 497 -21.95 14.27 -2.32
C ALA A 497 -21.27 14.17 -0.93
N ILE A 498 -21.87 14.74 0.11
CA ILE A 498 -21.36 14.66 1.49
C ILE A 498 -21.36 13.22 1.99
N TYR A 499 -22.41 12.47 1.67
CA TYR A 499 -22.51 11.07 2.06
C TYR A 499 -21.47 10.19 1.35
N ALA A 500 -21.26 10.40 0.04
CA ALA A 500 -20.24 9.73 -0.73
C ALA A 500 -18.82 10.04 -0.22
N LEU A 501 -18.56 11.28 0.18
CA LEU A 501 -17.30 11.69 0.79
C LEU A 501 -17.09 11.04 2.15
N SER A 502 -18.11 11.01 3.00
CA SER A 502 -18.04 10.37 4.33
C SER A 502 -17.70 8.88 4.20
N PHE A 503 -18.25 8.22 3.20
CA PHE A 503 -17.89 6.83 2.91
C PHE A 503 -16.43 6.66 2.48
N SER A 504 -15.99 7.47 1.56
CA SER A 504 -14.59 7.43 1.14
C SER A 504 -13.65 7.59 2.33
N MET A 505 -13.99 8.46 3.28
CA MET A 505 -13.21 8.64 4.51
C MET A 505 -13.22 7.40 5.41
N VAL A 506 -14.34 6.69 5.51
CA VAL A 506 -14.41 5.42 6.28
C VAL A 506 -13.54 4.35 5.65
N VAL A 507 -13.56 4.22 4.32
CA VAL A 507 -12.68 3.27 3.60
C VAL A 507 -11.21 3.62 3.79
N VAL A 508 -10.86 4.90 3.68
CA VAL A 508 -9.48 5.38 3.91
C VAL A 508 -9.02 5.06 5.33
N LEU A 509 -9.84 5.34 6.33
CA LEU A 509 -9.53 5.04 7.73
C LEU A 509 -9.31 3.54 7.96
N GLY A 510 -10.17 2.70 7.38
CA GLY A 510 -10.03 1.26 7.45
C GLY A 510 -8.72 0.76 6.83
N ASN A 511 -8.40 1.24 5.64
CA ASN A 511 -7.15 0.90 4.98
C ASN A 511 -5.93 1.38 5.79
N GLN A 512 -6.01 2.55 6.43
CA GLN A 512 -4.93 3.05 7.27
C GLN A 512 -4.71 2.20 8.54
N ILE A 513 -5.79 1.73 9.17
CA ILE A 513 -5.71 0.80 10.30
C ILE A 513 -5.03 -0.52 9.87
N MET A 514 -5.38 -1.02 8.70
CA MET A 514 -4.76 -2.23 8.15
C MET A 514 -3.29 -2.02 7.81
N TYR A 515 -2.95 -0.87 7.21
CA TYR A 515 -1.57 -0.48 6.93
C TYR A 515 -0.71 -0.56 8.20
N GLU A 516 -1.12 0.15 9.24
CA GLU A 516 -0.40 0.20 10.51
C GLU A 516 -0.31 -1.18 11.18
N THR A 517 -1.39 -1.97 11.14
CA THR A 517 -1.41 -3.31 11.72
C THR A 517 -0.43 -4.24 10.99
N CYS A 518 -0.43 -4.23 9.66
CA CYS A 518 0.49 -5.06 8.86
C CYS A 518 1.95 -4.63 9.03
N ALA A 519 2.22 -3.33 9.15
CA ALA A 519 3.56 -2.80 9.40
C ALA A 519 4.09 -3.30 10.77
N ARG A 520 3.31 -3.15 11.83
CA ARG A 520 3.68 -3.64 13.17
C ARG A 520 3.85 -5.16 13.23
N VAL A 521 3.04 -5.92 12.49
CA VAL A 521 3.19 -7.37 12.40
C VAL A 521 4.51 -7.73 11.70
N SER A 522 4.87 -7.05 10.62
CA SER A 522 6.13 -7.30 9.92
C SER A 522 7.35 -6.99 10.81
N ASP A 523 7.30 -5.94 11.63
CA ASP A 523 8.33 -5.62 12.62
C ASP A 523 8.40 -6.67 13.73
N PHE A 524 7.26 -7.12 14.23
CA PHE A 524 7.18 -8.11 15.30
C PHE A 524 7.76 -9.46 14.91
N VAL A 525 7.66 -9.86 13.63
CA VAL A 525 8.25 -11.12 13.14
C VAL A 525 9.77 -11.11 13.28
N GLY A 526 10.43 -9.96 13.07
CA GLY A 526 11.88 -9.79 13.26
C GLY A 526 12.68 -10.37 12.10
N PHE A 527 12.57 -9.78 10.93
CA PHE A 527 13.39 -10.12 9.77
C PHE A 527 14.80 -9.55 9.92
N ARG A 528 15.77 -10.19 9.28
CA ARG A 528 17.20 -9.79 9.31
C ARG A 528 17.52 -8.68 8.31
N PHE A 529 16.71 -8.55 7.25
CA PHE A 529 16.90 -7.59 6.18
C PHE A 529 15.61 -6.80 5.95
N THR A 530 15.76 -5.51 5.67
CA THR A 530 14.62 -4.60 5.43
C THR A 530 13.82 -4.99 4.19
N ASP A 531 14.47 -5.52 3.15
CA ASP A 531 13.82 -5.94 1.92
C ASP A 531 12.87 -7.12 2.16
N THR A 532 13.32 -8.14 2.89
CA THR A 532 12.47 -9.28 3.27
C THR A 532 11.31 -8.87 4.19
N LYS A 533 11.54 -7.90 5.09
CA LYS A 533 10.49 -7.29 5.89
C LYS A 533 9.46 -6.57 5.02
N ALA A 534 9.91 -5.81 4.02
CA ALA A 534 9.05 -5.12 3.07
C ALA A 534 8.21 -6.10 2.23
N VAL A 535 8.78 -7.25 1.82
CA VAL A 535 8.04 -8.33 1.16
C VAL A 535 6.95 -8.89 2.06
N CYS A 536 7.27 -9.20 3.31
CA CYS A 536 6.27 -9.69 4.26
C CYS A 536 5.12 -8.68 4.43
N TYR A 537 5.44 -7.42 4.63
CA TYR A 537 4.45 -6.35 4.71
C TYR A 537 3.57 -6.29 3.44
N MET A 538 4.18 -6.29 2.25
CA MET A 538 3.46 -6.24 0.98
C MET A 538 2.46 -7.39 0.83
N ILE A 539 2.87 -8.61 1.14
CA ILE A 539 2.01 -9.80 1.07
C ILE A 539 0.87 -9.69 2.08
N LEU A 540 1.17 -9.38 3.34
CA LEU A 540 0.18 -9.24 4.42
C LEU A 540 -0.86 -8.18 4.08
N PHE A 541 -0.43 -7.01 3.66
CA PHE A 541 -1.31 -5.89 3.32
C PHE A 541 -2.17 -6.21 2.11
N THR A 542 -1.59 -6.75 1.03
CA THR A 542 -2.35 -7.13 -0.18
C THR A 542 -3.41 -8.19 0.13
N VAL A 543 -3.06 -9.24 0.88
CA VAL A 543 -4.01 -10.29 1.28
C VAL A 543 -5.11 -9.74 2.18
N SER A 544 -4.77 -8.89 3.14
CA SER A 544 -5.72 -8.27 4.06
C SER A 544 -6.71 -7.36 3.33
N CYS A 545 -6.23 -6.53 2.41
CA CYS A 545 -7.08 -5.68 1.60
C CYS A 545 -7.97 -6.47 0.64
N LEU A 546 -7.45 -7.56 0.05
CA LEU A 546 -8.28 -8.46 -0.76
C LEU A 546 -9.38 -9.12 0.05
N TYR A 547 -9.08 -9.60 1.25
CA TYR A 547 -10.08 -10.13 2.14
C TYR A 547 -11.17 -9.09 2.44
N ASN A 548 -10.76 -7.84 2.67
CA ASN A 548 -11.66 -6.72 2.90
C ASN A 548 -12.60 -6.46 1.70
N VAL A 549 -12.05 -6.50 0.49
CA VAL A 549 -12.84 -6.38 -0.75
C VAL A 549 -13.82 -7.55 -0.91
N LEU A 550 -13.41 -8.77 -0.57
CA LEU A 550 -14.30 -9.92 -0.60
C LEU A 550 -15.45 -9.80 0.41
N VAL A 551 -15.17 -9.34 1.63
CA VAL A 551 -16.19 -9.06 2.65
C VAL A 551 -17.14 -7.97 2.17
N ASP A 552 -16.60 -6.91 1.55
CA ASP A 552 -17.39 -5.86 0.92
C ASP A 552 -18.36 -6.41 -0.13
N MET A 553 -17.87 -7.19 -1.07
CA MET A 553 -18.69 -7.78 -2.13
C MET A 553 -19.76 -8.72 -1.59
N VAL A 554 -19.41 -9.58 -0.62
CA VAL A 554 -20.35 -10.52 0.01
C VAL A 554 -21.44 -9.76 0.78
N THR A 555 -21.05 -8.78 1.57
CA THR A 555 -21.98 -7.94 2.34
C THR A 555 -22.91 -7.19 1.40
N THR A 556 -22.36 -6.57 0.35
CA THR A 556 -23.13 -5.86 -0.68
C THR A 556 -24.11 -6.80 -1.38
N TYR A 557 -23.69 -8.01 -1.71
CA TYR A 557 -24.57 -9.01 -2.33
C TYR A 557 -25.77 -9.33 -1.44
N TYR A 558 -25.57 -9.69 -0.18
CA TYR A 558 -26.66 -10.05 0.73
C TYR A 558 -27.58 -8.88 1.02
N ILE A 559 -27.06 -7.68 1.19
CA ILE A 559 -27.89 -6.50 1.41
C ILE A 559 -28.69 -6.17 0.14
N ALA A 560 -28.07 -6.23 -1.03
CA ALA A 560 -28.74 -6.00 -2.30
C ALA A 560 -29.85 -7.05 -2.55
N GLU A 561 -29.59 -8.33 -2.26
CA GLU A 561 -30.56 -9.40 -2.33
C GLU A 561 -31.78 -9.09 -1.44
N GLN A 562 -31.55 -8.73 -0.19
CA GLN A 562 -32.60 -8.45 0.78
C GLN A 562 -33.47 -7.25 0.36
N VAL A 563 -32.84 -6.17 -0.08
CA VAL A 563 -33.55 -4.98 -0.55
C VAL A 563 -34.34 -5.26 -1.83
N MET A 564 -33.78 -5.99 -2.79
CA MET A 564 -34.45 -6.35 -4.02
C MET A 564 -35.64 -7.28 -3.77
N GLU A 565 -35.54 -8.22 -2.84
CA GLU A 565 -36.65 -9.09 -2.44
C GLU A 565 -37.76 -8.29 -1.77
N GLU A 566 -37.45 -7.36 -0.86
CA GLU A 566 -38.42 -6.50 -0.19
C GLU A 566 -39.18 -5.60 -1.19
N LEU A 567 -38.45 -5.08 -2.23
CA LEU A 567 -39.02 -4.27 -3.28
C LEU A 567 -39.79 -5.10 -4.36
N GLY A 568 -39.79 -6.44 -4.26
CA GLY A 568 -40.48 -7.33 -5.19
C GLY A 568 -39.89 -7.36 -6.58
N PHE A 569 -38.56 -7.22 -6.72
CA PHE A 569 -37.89 -7.32 -8.01
C PHE A 569 -38.10 -8.69 -8.66
N ARG A 570 -38.23 -8.68 -9.98
CA ARG A 570 -38.40 -9.90 -10.79
C ARG A 570 -37.23 -10.01 -11.80
N THR A 571 -36.98 -11.23 -12.21
CA THR A 571 -36.07 -11.50 -13.34
C THR A 571 -36.72 -11.15 -14.65
N TYR A 572 -35.95 -11.15 -15.74
CA TYR A 572 -36.48 -10.98 -17.11
C TYR A 572 -37.57 -11.99 -17.46
N PHE A 573 -37.50 -13.21 -16.92
CA PHE A 573 -38.50 -14.28 -17.13
C PHE A 573 -39.71 -14.22 -16.18
N GLY A 574 -39.86 -13.17 -15.41
CA GLY A 574 -41.01 -12.95 -14.52
C GLY A 574 -40.92 -13.62 -13.15
N LYS A 575 -39.90 -14.44 -12.87
CA LYS A 575 -39.70 -15.06 -11.55
C LYS A 575 -39.30 -13.98 -10.52
N LYS A 576 -39.85 -14.08 -9.31
CA LYS A 576 -39.40 -13.24 -8.20
C LYS A 576 -37.99 -13.65 -7.74
N LEU A 577 -37.19 -12.72 -7.25
CA LEU A 577 -35.86 -13.03 -6.72
C LEU A 577 -35.93 -14.05 -5.57
N SER A 578 -36.97 -13.99 -4.74
CA SER A 578 -37.21 -14.92 -3.65
C SER A 578 -37.52 -16.35 -4.11
N GLU A 579 -37.93 -16.57 -5.37
CA GLU A 579 -38.20 -17.87 -5.97
C GLU A 579 -36.94 -18.52 -6.59
N ILE A 580 -35.83 -17.81 -6.62
CA ILE A 580 -34.54 -18.32 -7.12
C ILE A 580 -33.76 -18.92 -5.97
N GLU A 581 -33.47 -20.22 -6.07
CA GLU A 581 -32.77 -20.96 -5.00
C GLU A 581 -31.24 -20.85 -5.09
N THR A 582 -30.69 -20.64 -6.30
CA THR A 582 -29.23 -20.68 -6.50
C THR A 582 -28.57 -19.31 -6.44
N PHE A 583 -27.47 -19.22 -5.71
CA PHE A 583 -26.63 -18.02 -5.63
C PHE A 583 -26.19 -17.51 -7.01
N THR A 584 -25.82 -18.42 -7.91
CA THR A 584 -25.33 -18.07 -9.26
C THR A 584 -26.40 -17.44 -10.13
N GLU A 585 -27.64 -17.95 -10.10
CA GLU A 585 -28.74 -17.33 -10.84
C GLU A 585 -29.08 -15.94 -10.30
N LYS A 586 -29.08 -15.76 -8.97
CA LYS A 586 -29.27 -14.43 -8.35
C LYS A 586 -28.16 -13.47 -8.75
N PHE A 587 -26.89 -13.93 -8.71
CA PHE A 587 -25.72 -13.15 -9.11
C PHE A 587 -25.75 -12.74 -10.59
N GLU A 588 -26.23 -13.62 -11.48
CA GLU A 588 -26.32 -13.35 -12.92
C GLU A 588 -27.43 -12.34 -13.28
N THR A 589 -28.34 -12.02 -12.38
CA THR A 589 -29.35 -11.00 -12.65
C THR A 589 -28.70 -9.64 -12.91
N TYR A 590 -29.18 -8.93 -13.92
CA TYR A 590 -28.63 -7.62 -14.27
C TYR A 590 -28.69 -6.61 -13.10
N ALA A 591 -29.79 -6.64 -12.33
CA ALA A 591 -29.97 -5.78 -11.18
C ALA A 591 -28.87 -6.00 -10.13
N MET A 592 -28.56 -7.27 -9.80
CA MET A 592 -27.50 -7.62 -8.86
C MET A 592 -26.12 -7.20 -9.38
N GLN A 593 -25.80 -7.55 -10.62
CA GLN A 593 -24.52 -7.19 -11.24
C GLN A 593 -24.31 -5.68 -11.33
N ARG A 594 -25.39 -4.91 -11.62
CA ARG A 594 -25.34 -3.45 -11.63
C ARG A 594 -25.00 -2.90 -10.25
N SER A 595 -25.66 -3.39 -9.22
CA SER A 595 -25.43 -2.97 -7.84
C SER A 595 -24.00 -3.25 -7.38
N LEU A 596 -23.51 -4.45 -7.63
CA LEU A 596 -22.15 -4.86 -7.31
C LEU A 596 -21.12 -4.04 -8.10
N ALA A 597 -21.38 -3.77 -9.38
CA ALA A 597 -20.50 -2.92 -10.20
C ALA A 597 -20.37 -1.50 -9.66
N GLU A 598 -21.51 -0.91 -9.28
CA GLU A 598 -21.53 0.45 -8.73
C GLU A 598 -20.79 0.52 -7.39
N ASN A 599 -21.01 -0.46 -6.51
CA ASN A 599 -20.30 -0.53 -5.24
C ASN A 599 -18.79 -0.72 -5.43
N THR A 600 -18.38 -1.66 -6.29
CA THR A 600 -16.96 -1.89 -6.63
C THR A 600 -16.30 -0.63 -7.19
N TYR A 601 -17.00 0.07 -8.09
CA TYR A 601 -16.50 1.33 -8.64
C TYR A 601 -16.31 2.39 -7.54
N ARG A 602 -17.31 2.60 -6.70
CA ARG A 602 -17.25 3.59 -5.60
C ARG A 602 -16.18 3.26 -4.57
N TYR A 603 -16.01 1.97 -4.26
CA TYR A 603 -14.95 1.51 -3.37
C TYR A 603 -13.55 1.80 -3.96
N ALA A 604 -13.37 1.54 -5.25
CA ALA A 604 -12.09 1.73 -5.91
C ALA A 604 -11.80 3.22 -6.21
N PHE A 605 -12.73 3.93 -6.86
CA PHE A 605 -12.54 5.33 -7.27
C PHE A 605 -13.69 6.24 -6.81
N PRO A 606 -13.38 7.36 -6.15
CA PRO A 606 -12.05 7.89 -5.80
C PRO A 606 -11.49 7.33 -4.48
N ALA A 607 -12.25 6.49 -3.75
CA ALA A 607 -11.97 6.13 -2.36
C ALA A 607 -10.59 5.49 -2.15
N THR A 608 -10.28 4.41 -2.90
CA THR A 608 -8.99 3.70 -2.75
C THR A 608 -7.91 4.27 -3.64
N TYR A 609 -8.24 4.65 -4.89
CA TYR A 609 -7.21 5.03 -5.86
C TYR A 609 -6.65 6.45 -5.68
N LEU A 610 -7.46 7.40 -5.21
CA LEU A 610 -7.09 8.81 -5.27
C LEU A 610 -7.02 9.49 -3.91
N ILE A 611 -8.05 9.35 -3.07
CA ILE A 611 -8.17 10.11 -1.83
C ILE A 611 -7.01 9.89 -0.87
N PRO A 612 -6.57 8.64 -0.58
CA PRO A 612 -5.45 8.40 0.32
C PRO A 612 -4.18 9.12 -0.16
N PHE A 613 -3.90 9.04 -1.45
CA PHE A 613 -2.68 9.60 -2.04
C PHE A 613 -2.72 11.12 -2.21
N LEU A 614 -3.91 11.73 -2.30
CA LEU A 614 -4.07 13.19 -2.23
C LEU A 614 -3.86 13.73 -0.82
N LEU A 615 -4.24 12.96 0.21
CA LEU A 615 -4.07 13.31 1.60
C LEU A 615 -2.67 12.98 2.15
N GLU A 616 -1.99 12.04 1.51
CA GLU A 616 -0.68 11.56 1.95
C GLU A 616 0.37 12.69 2.11
N PRO A 617 0.55 13.63 1.17
CA PRO A 617 1.49 14.74 1.35
C PRO A 617 1.22 15.57 2.61
N LEU A 618 -0.05 15.76 2.94
CA LEU A 618 -0.46 16.47 4.16
C LEU A 618 -0.17 15.64 5.40
N ALA A 619 -0.55 14.35 5.38
CA ALA A 619 -0.45 13.47 6.54
C ALA A 619 0.98 13.03 6.85
N THR A 620 1.83 12.81 5.82
CA THR A 620 3.18 12.24 6.01
C THR A 620 4.30 13.27 5.97
N ILE A 621 4.09 14.43 5.36
CA ILE A 621 5.15 15.43 5.18
C ILE A 621 4.79 16.74 5.89
N TYR A 622 3.67 17.35 5.50
CA TYR A 622 3.37 18.73 5.92
C TYR A 622 2.95 18.81 7.38
N VAL A 623 1.93 18.08 7.79
CA VAL A 623 1.40 18.14 9.16
C VAL A 623 2.44 17.68 10.18
N PRO A 624 3.13 16.54 10.02
CA PRO A 624 4.17 16.13 10.97
C PRO A 624 5.29 17.17 11.10
N LEU A 625 5.74 17.76 10.00
CA LEU A 625 6.78 18.78 10.03
C LEU A 625 6.34 20.04 10.76
N VAL A 626 5.13 20.53 10.46
CA VAL A 626 4.60 21.75 11.09
C VAL A 626 4.39 21.53 12.59
N LEU A 627 3.81 20.40 12.98
CA LEU A 627 3.63 20.05 14.40
C LEU A 627 4.97 19.82 15.11
N GLY A 628 5.89 19.08 14.49
CA GLY A 628 7.22 18.83 15.06
C GLY A 628 8.01 20.11 15.25
N ARG A 629 7.98 21.04 14.28
CA ARG A 629 8.60 22.35 14.42
C ARG A 629 8.00 23.19 15.56
N ALA A 630 6.67 23.19 15.65
CA ALA A 630 5.98 23.93 16.72
C ALA A 630 6.29 23.31 18.09
N LEU A 631 6.33 21.99 18.19
CA LEU A 631 6.60 21.27 19.42
C LEU A 631 8.06 21.51 19.88
N VAL A 632 9.04 21.28 19.02
CA VAL A 632 10.45 21.52 19.35
C VAL A 632 10.71 23.01 19.66
N GLY A 633 10.11 23.93 18.89
CA GLY A 633 10.31 25.38 19.10
C GLY A 633 9.68 25.91 20.38
N THR A 634 8.65 25.24 20.93
CA THR A 634 7.90 25.71 22.10
C THR A 634 8.22 24.96 23.41
N HIS A 635 8.96 23.83 23.34
CA HIS A 635 9.29 22.99 24.48
C HIS A 635 10.81 22.95 24.72
N PRO A 636 11.31 23.62 25.77
CA PRO A 636 12.74 23.66 26.06
C PRO A 636 13.33 22.33 26.51
N GLU A 637 12.48 21.37 26.94
CA GLU A 637 12.88 20.03 27.35
C GLU A 637 13.22 19.13 26.15
N VAL A 638 12.65 19.40 24.97
CA VAL A 638 12.88 18.62 23.76
C VAL A 638 14.23 19.01 23.18
N ARG A 639 15.23 18.14 23.29
CA ARG A 639 16.62 18.39 22.88
C ARG A 639 17.20 17.18 22.16
N GLY A 640 18.33 17.40 21.48
CA GLY A 640 19.13 16.34 20.86
C GLY A 640 18.31 15.43 19.94
N ARG A 641 18.39 14.13 20.21
CA ARG A 641 17.73 13.09 19.40
C ARG A 641 16.20 13.21 19.37
N ASP A 642 15.60 13.64 20.48
CA ASP A 642 14.14 13.80 20.54
C ASP A 642 13.69 14.93 19.61
N ALA A 643 14.42 16.04 19.60
CA ALA A 643 14.15 17.14 18.68
C ALA A 643 14.34 16.71 17.22
N GLU A 644 15.41 15.96 16.91
CA GLU A 644 15.65 15.37 15.59
C GLU A 644 14.49 14.42 15.19
N GLY A 645 14.03 13.56 16.11
CA GLY A 645 12.93 12.64 15.91
C GLY A 645 11.60 13.34 15.59
N TRP A 646 11.29 14.43 16.29
CA TRP A 646 10.06 15.20 16.03
C TRP A 646 10.02 15.87 14.66
N VAL A 647 11.14 16.31 14.13
CA VAL A 647 11.21 16.92 12.80
C VAL A 647 11.61 15.92 11.71
N ALA A 648 11.94 14.69 12.06
CA ALA A 648 12.32 13.66 11.10
C ALA A 648 11.21 13.42 10.07
N SER A 649 11.62 13.07 8.87
CA SER A 649 10.67 12.65 7.82
C SER A 649 10.36 11.18 7.98
N ILE A 650 9.10 10.81 7.76
CA ILE A 650 8.71 9.40 7.66
C ILE A 650 9.46 8.79 6.47
N PRO A 651 10.24 7.71 6.66
CA PRO A 651 10.98 7.09 5.55
C PRO A 651 10.02 6.57 4.49
N MET A 652 10.50 6.49 3.25
CA MET A 652 9.79 5.81 2.20
C MET A 652 9.97 4.31 2.39
N ASP A 653 8.87 3.58 2.50
CA ASP A 653 8.89 2.13 2.50
C ASP A 653 8.52 1.56 1.12
N MET A 654 8.80 0.29 0.90
CA MET A 654 8.45 -0.40 -0.34
C MET A 654 7.02 -0.95 -0.33
N GLY A 655 6.23 -0.63 0.69
CA GLY A 655 4.80 -0.95 0.78
C GLY A 655 3.96 -0.39 -0.36
N ARG A 656 4.45 0.64 -1.04
CA ARG A 656 3.84 1.20 -2.25
C ARG A 656 3.56 0.17 -3.35
N TYR A 657 4.36 -0.87 -3.45
CA TYR A 657 4.06 -1.99 -4.36
C TYR A 657 2.74 -2.68 -4.05
N ALA A 658 2.41 -2.83 -2.76
CA ALA A 658 1.13 -3.41 -2.35
C ALA A 658 -0.06 -2.55 -2.80
N ASP A 659 0.04 -1.23 -2.67
CA ASP A 659 -1.00 -0.30 -3.15
C ASP A 659 -1.21 -0.43 -4.66
N VAL A 660 -0.12 -0.48 -5.42
CA VAL A 660 -0.18 -0.60 -6.88
C VAL A 660 -0.83 -1.92 -7.30
N VAL A 661 -0.41 -3.03 -6.71
CA VAL A 661 -0.97 -4.36 -7.00
C VAL A 661 -2.44 -4.45 -6.59
N LEU A 662 -2.80 -3.90 -5.42
CA LEU A 662 -4.19 -3.84 -4.96
C LEU A 662 -5.08 -3.07 -5.94
N ASN A 663 -4.60 -1.93 -6.42
CA ASN A 663 -5.35 -1.12 -7.38
C ASN A 663 -5.55 -1.87 -8.71
N MET A 664 -4.56 -2.64 -9.16
CA MET A 664 -4.72 -3.51 -10.34
C MET A 664 -5.75 -4.61 -10.10
N LEU A 665 -5.73 -5.27 -8.94
CA LEU A 665 -6.70 -6.30 -8.56
C LEU A 665 -8.13 -5.77 -8.53
N LEU A 666 -8.35 -4.61 -7.90
CA LEU A 666 -9.66 -3.93 -7.91
C LEU A 666 -10.09 -3.55 -9.34
N GLY A 667 -9.15 -3.11 -10.15
CA GLY A 667 -9.41 -2.78 -11.56
C GLY A 667 -9.92 -3.97 -12.36
N VAL A 668 -9.33 -5.15 -12.21
CA VAL A 668 -9.76 -6.32 -12.99
C VAL A 668 -11.05 -6.96 -12.48
N ILE A 669 -11.40 -6.81 -11.21
CA ILE A 669 -12.67 -7.31 -10.65
C ILE A 669 -13.87 -6.68 -11.34
N ILE A 670 -13.81 -5.42 -11.77
CA ILE A 670 -14.92 -4.74 -12.47
C ILE A 670 -15.31 -5.45 -13.76
N LEU A 671 -14.42 -6.23 -14.35
CA LEU A 671 -14.65 -6.96 -15.59
C LEU A 671 -15.74 -8.03 -15.50
N TYR A 672 -16.04 -8.54 -14.30
CA TYR A 672 -17.14 -9.47 -14.07
C TYR A 672 -18.51 -8.84 -14.34
N PHE A 673 -18.62 -7.52 -14.20
CA PHE A 673 -19.90 -6.79 -14.16
C PHE A 673 -20.26 -6.16 -15.52
N PRO A 674 -21.43 -5.49 -15.61
CA PRO A 674 -21.75 -4.66 -16.77
C PRO A 674 -20.67 -3.61 -17.03
N GLY A 675 -20.39 -3.29 -18.26
CA GLY A 675 -19.18 -2.56 -18.64
C GLY A 675 -19.18 -1.04 -18.46
N GLY A 676 -20.31 -0.40 -18.11
CA GLY A 676 -20.41 1.06 -18.09
C GLY A 676 -19.44 1.77 -17.14
N TRP A 677 -18.99 1.12 -16.08
CA TRP A 677 -18.00 1.67 -15.14
C TRP A 677 -16.53 1.41 -15.54
N THR A 678 -16.29 0.52 -16.51
CA THR A 678 -14.93 0.04 -16.83
C THR A 678 -14.00 1.16 -17.23
N HIS A 679 -14.39 1.99 -18.21
CA HIS A 679 -13.53 3.07 -18.68
C HIS A 679 -13.28 4.14 -17.60
N TYR A 680 -14.28 4.50 -16.82
CA TYR A 680 -14.11 5.43 -15.69
C TYR A 680 -13.10 4.91 -14.68
N LEU A 681 -13.19 3.62 -14.34
CA LEU A 681 -12.32 3.00 -13.36
C LEU A 681 -10.86 2.95 -13.83
N PHE A 682 -10.61 2.52 -15.06
CA PHE A 682 -9.25 2.43 -15.60
C PHE A 682 -8.63 3.79 -15.92
N PHE A 683 -9.40 4.78 -16.37
CA PHE A 683 -8.90 6.16 -16.44
C PHE A 683 -8.60 6.73 -15.05
N GLY A 684 -9.47 6.48 -14.08
CA GLY A 684 -9.26 6.88 -12.69
C GLY A 684 -8.00 6.24 -12.11
N LEU A 685 -7.76 4.95 -12.38
CA LEU A 685 -6.55 4.24 -12.01
C LEU A 685 -5.31 4.90 -12.63
N ALA A 686 -5.30 5.09 -13.95
CA ALA A 686 -4.17 5.70 -14.64
C ALA A 686 -3.86 7.11 -14.11
N ALA A 687 -4.88 7.96 -13.94
CA ALA A 687 -4.73 9.31 -13.41
C ALA A 687 -4.20 9.32 -11.97
N SER A 688 -4.71 8.45 -11.12
CA SER A 688 -4.25 8.31 -9.74
C SER A 688 -2.80 7.84 -9.68
N HIS A 689 -2.42 6.87 -10.52
CA HIS A 689 -1.03 6.39 -10.58
C HIS A 689 -0.06 7.41 -11.17
N VAL A 690 -0.49 8.30 -12.06
CA VAL A 690 0.34 9.45 -12.47
C VAL A 690 0.60 10.36 -11.26
N TRP A 691 -0.43 10.66 -10.45
CA TRP A 691 -0.25 11.44 -9.24
C TRP A 691 0.71 10.75 -8.25
N ILE A 692 0.54 9.46 -8.00
CA ILE A 692 1.40 8.66 -7.11
C ILE A 692 2.84 8.71 -7.61
N TYR A 693 3.07 8.52 -8.91
CA TYR A 693 4.41 8.57 -9.51
C TYR A 693 5.08 9.93 -9.29
N VAL A 694 4.38 11.03 -9.58
CA VAL A 694 4.91 12.39 -9.42
C VAL A 694 5.19 12.69 -7.94
N PHE A 695 4.29 12.28 -7.06
CA PHE A 695 4.47 12.48 -5.62
C PHE A 695 5.64 11.67 -5.07
N ASP A 696 5.73 10.37 -5.38
CA ASP A 696 6.82 9.50 -4.93
C ASP A 696 8.16 9.95 -5.47
N HIS A 697 8.22 10.42 -6.73
CA HIS A 697 9.41 11.02 -7.32
C HIS A 697 9.88 12.24 -6.52
N GLY A 698 8.99 13.18 -6.25
CA GLY A 698 9.29 14.37 -5.46
C GLY A 698 9.64 14.05 -4.01
N ARG A 699 8.93 13.07 -3.42
CA ARG A 699 9.15 12.59 -2.05
C ARG A 699 10.54 11.99 -1.89
N LEU A 700 10.95 11.10 -2.77
CA LEU A 700 12.26 10.46 -2.74
C LEU A 700 13.40 11.48 -2.81
N LEU A 701 13.31 12.47 -3.71
CA LEU A 701 14.38 13.42 -3.95
C LEU A 701 14.42 14.60 -2.97
N ARG A 702 13.35 14.88 -2.20
CA ARG A 702 13.24 16.10 -1.38
C ARG A 702 12.75 15.90 0.04
N SER A 703 11.98 14.88 0.32
CA SER A 703 11.19 14.87 1.55
C SER A 703 11.59 13.78 2.53
N VAL A 704 12.03 12.62 2.05
CA VAL A 704 12.34 11.47 2.91
C VAL A 704 13.84 11.37 3.19
N PRO A 705 14.23 10.66 4.26
CA PRO A 705 15.62 10.28 4.48
C PRO A 705 16.14 9.45 3.31
N ALA A 706 17.43 9.48 3.07
CA ALA A 706 18.06 8.61 2.10
C ALA A 706 17.78 7.15 2.47
N ILE A 707 17.35 6.39 1.50
CA ILE A 707 17.07 4.96 1.61
C ILE A 707 17.77 4.25 0.45
N THR A 708 18.31 3.08 0.72
CA THR A 708 18.88 2.22 -0.31
C THR A 708 18.03 0.96 -0.44
N VAL A 709 17.58 0.66 -1.64
CA VAL A 709 16.92 -0.61 -1.98
C VAL A 709 17.81 -1.32 -2.99
N ALA A 710 18.57 -2.28 -2.50
CA ALA A 710 19.62 -2.93 -3.26
C ALA A 710 19.14 -4.13 -4.04
N THR A 711 18.14 -4.84 -3.55
CA THR A 711 17.73 -6.15 -4.06
C THR A 711 16.56 -6.07 -5.04
N MET A 712 16.40 -7.13 -5.84
CA MET A 712 15.23 -7.33 -6.68
C MET A 712 14.08 -8.03 -5.93
N GLU A 713 14.25 -8.38 -4.65
CA GLU A 713 13.33 -9.27 -3.92
C GLU A 713 11.90 -8.72 -3.88
N VAL A 714 11.74 -7.45 -3.52
CA VAL A 714 10.42 -6.81 -3.41
C VAL A 714 9.73 -6.72 -4.78
N ASP A 715 10.47 -6.34 -5.82
CA ASP A 715 9.95 -6.25 -7.18
C ASP A 715 9.55 -7.62 -7.73
N TRP A 716 10.36 -8.66 -7.47
CA TRP A 716 10.05 -10.03 -7.88
C TRP A 716 8.73 -10.52 -7.26
N TRP A 717 8.52 -10.27 -5.97
CA TRP A 717 7.26 -10.62 -5.31
C TRP A 717 6.08 -9.80 -5.81
N ALA A 718 6.28 -8.51 -6.14
CA ALA A 718 5.26 -7.70 -6.78
C ALA A 718 4.87 -8.26 -8.16
N GLN A 719 5.84 -8.71 -8.95
CA GLN A 719 5.59 -9.40 -10.22
C GLN A 719 4.85 -10.73 -10.00
N ALA A 720 5.20 -11.50 -8.97
CA ALA A 720 4.48 -12.71 -8.61
C ALA A 720 3.01 -12.45 -8.27
N MET A 721 2.71 -11.30 -7.67
CA MET A 721 1.33 -10.86 -7.39
C MET A 721 0.54 -10.46 -8.65
N LEU A 722 1.17 -10.31 -9.82
CA LEU A 722 0.46 -10.15 -11.09
C LEU A 722 -0.16 -11.48 -11.58
N ALA A 723 0.31 -12.62 -11.08
CA ALA A 723 -0.26 -13.92 -11.42
C ALA A 723 -1.75 -14.04 -11.00
N PRO A 724 -2.16 -13.74 -9.77
CA PRO A 724 -3.58 -13.67 -9.42
C PRO A 724 -4.36 -12.58 -10.17
N VAL A 725 -3.75 -11.45 -10.52
CA VAL A 725 -4.41 -10.42 -11.37
C VAL A 725 -4.82 -11.03 -12.72
N CYS A 726 -3.90 -11.68 -13.41
CA CYS A 726 -4.17 -12.38 -14.67
C CYS A 726 -5.16 -13.54 -14.48
N GLY A 727 -5.06 -14.27 -13.36
CA GLY A 727 -5.96 -15.35 -12.99
C GLY A 727 -7.41 -14.88 -12.86
N ILE A 728 -7.65 -13.71 -12.25
CA ILE A 728 -8.99 -13.09 -12.17
C ILE A 728 -9.51 -12.75 -13.57
N VAL A 729 -8.68 -12.18 -14.44
CA VAL A 729 -9.10 -11.86 -15.82
C VAL A 729 -9.48 -13.12 -16.61
N LEU A 730 -8.69 -14.21 -16.46
CA LEU A 730 -9.03 -15.49 -17.10
C LEU A 730 -10.31 -16.08 -16.54
N SER A 731 -10.48 -16.06 -15.22
CA SER A 731 -11.71 -16.52 -14.58
C SER A 731 -12.94 -15.73 -15.05
N CYS A 732 -12.79 -14.40 -15.18
CA CYS A 732 -13.81 -13.54 -15.73
C CYS A 732 -14.14 -13.88 -17.19
N LEU A 733 -13.12 -14.12 -18.02
CA LEU A 733 -13.28 -14.55 -19.41
C LEU A 733 -14.08 -15.85 -19.50
N VAL A 734 -13.72 -16.86 -18.68
CA VAL A 734 -14.42 -18.15 -18.60
C VAL A 734 -15.90 -17.95 -18.18
N PHE A 735 -16.13 -17.14 -17.16
CA PHE A 735 -17.47 -16.81 -16.69
C PHE A 735 -18.33 -16.18 -17.82
N LYS A 736 -17.81 -15.18 -18.50
CA LYS A 736 -18.55 -14.48 -19.57
C LYS A 736 -18.72 -15.33 -20.83
N ALA A 737 -17.79 -16.20 -21.14
CA ALA A 737 -17.86 -17.09 -22.29
C ALA A 737 -18.82 -18.28 -22.10
N ASN A 738 -19.18 -18.60 -20.87
CA ASN A 738 -19.93 -19.80 -20.51
C ASN A 738 -21.23 -19.96 -21.28
N CYS A 739 -22.03 -18.93 -21.47
CA CYS A 739 -23.35 -19.01 -22.12
C CYS A 739 -23.38 -18.42 -23.53
N GLN A 740 -22.26 -18.38 -24.27
CA GLN A 740 -22.18 -17.78 -25.58
C GLN A 740 -22.59 -18.70 -26.74
N GLY A 741 -22.59 -20.02 -26.56
CA GLY A 741 -23.00 -20.98 -27.57
C GLY A 741 -24.49 -21.35 -27.46
N HIS A 742 -25.06 -21.81 -28.54
CA HIS A 742 -26.36 -22.48 -28.53
C HIS A 742 -26.24 -23.85 -27.87
N GLY A 743 -26.02 -23.86 -26.56
CA GLY A 743 -25.78 -25.07 -25.82
C GLY A 743 -26.04 -24.91 -24.34
N TYR A 744 -25.68 -25.92 -23.61
CA TYR A 744 -25.93 -25.99 -22.18
C TYR A 744 -25.01 -25.03 -21.45
N CYS A 745 -25.56 -24.00 -20.83
CA CYS A 745 -24.81 -23.17 -19.87
C CYS A 745 -24.54 -24.01 -18.61
N ILE A 746 -23.31 -23.99 -18.15
CA ILE A 746 -22.95 -24.55 -16.87
C ILE A 746 -23.43 -23.57 -15.80
N GLN A 747 -24.26 -24.02 -14.87
CA GLN A 747 -24.82 -23.18 -13.81
C GLN A 747 -24.47 -23.74 -12.43
N GLY A 748 -24.60 -22.92 -11.41
CA GLY A 748 -24.42 -23.32 -10.04
C GLY A 748 -22.96 -23.58 -9.63
N MET A 749 -22.78 -24.49 -8.68
CA MET A 749 -21.45 -24.84 -8.14
C MET A 749 -20.43 -25.32 -9.19
N PRO A 750 -20.82 -26.07 -10.26
CA PRO A 750 -19.88 -26.42 -11.32
C PRO A 750 -19.27 -25.21 -12.02
N LEU A 751 -20.04 -24.15 -12.28
CA LEU A 751 -19.51 -22.92 -12.88
C LEU A 751 -18.52 -22.23 -11.96
N VAL A 752 -18.85 -22.10 -10.67
CA VAL A 752 -17.94 -21.55 -9.66
C VAL A 752 -16.65 -22.38 -9.61
N GLY A 753 -16.77 -23.70 -9.63
CA GLY A 753 -15.61 -24.60 -9.64
C GLY A 753 -14.71 -24.42 -10.84
N ILE A 754 -15.27 -24.26 -12.05
CA ILE A 754 -14.51 -24.04 -13.29
C ILE A 754 -13.82 -22.67 -13.26
N CYS A 755 -14.51 -21.62 -12.83
CA CYS A 755 -13.93 -20.29 -12.69
C CYS A 755 -12.77 -20.27 -11.67
N THR A 756 -12.96 -20.94 -10.54
CA THR A 756 -11.93 -21.08 -9.51
C THR A 756 -10.76 -21.92 -10.01
N ALA A 757 -11.00 -22.99 -10.75
CA ALA A 757 -9.95 -23.79 -11.37
C ALA A 757 -9.16 -22.97 -12.41
N ALA A 758 -9.83 -22.19 -13.26
CA ALA A 758 -9.17 -21.31 -14.21
C ALA A 758 -8.25 -20.29 -13.51
N PHE A 759 -8.72 -19.69 -12.43
CA PHE A 759 -7.94 -18.78 -11.60
C PHE A 759 -6.67 -19.45 -11.04
N TRP A 760 -6.80 -20.57 -10.37
CA TRP A 760 -5.67 -21.24 -9.74
C TRP A 760 -4.68 -21.86 -10.73
N VAL A 761 -5.19 -22.48 -11.80
CA VAL A 761 -4.33 -23.04 -12.85
C VAL A 761 -3.48 -21.94 -13.47
N HIS A 762 -4.10 -20.79 -13.80
CA HIS A 762 -3.34 -19.68 -14.35
C HIS A 762 -2.31 -19.14 -13.34
N THR A 763 -2.72 -18.90 -12.11
CA THR A 763 -1.85 -18.35 -11.07
C THR A 763 -0.62 -19.24 -10.84
N ILE A 764 -0.83 -20.55 -10.75
CA ILE A 764 0.26 -21.52 -10.57
C ILE A 764 1.17 -21.54 -11.79
N VAL A 765 0.61 -21.65 -13.00
CA VAL A 765 1.41 -21.68 -14.25
C VAL A 765 2.22 -20.40 -14.40
N HIS A 766 1.60 -19.24 -14.17
CA HIS A 766 2.28 -17.95 -14.26
C HIS A 766 3.44 -17.85 -13.25
N PHE A 767 3.21 -18.27 -12.01
CA PHE A 767 4.24 -18.31 -10.97
C PHE A 767 5.41 -19.25 -11.36
N LEU A 768 5.11 -20.43 -11.92
CA LEU A 768 6.13 -21.33 -12.42
C LEU A 768 6.93 -20.73 -13.59
N LEU A 769 6.28 -19.97 -14.48
CA LEU A 769 6.97 -19.25 -15.56
C LEU A 769 7.92 -18.19 -15.00
N LEU A 770 7.52 -17.47 -13.96
CA LEU A 770 8.40 -16.50 -13.29
C LEU A 770 9.62 -17.17 -12.64
N LEU A 771 9.43 -18.33 -12.01
CA LEU A 771 10.51 -19.08 -11.34
C LEU A 771 11.49 -19.73 -12.30
N TYR A 772 10.99 -20.34 -13.36
CA TYR A 772 11.81 -21.23 -14.21
C TYR A 772 12.10 -20.68 -15.59
N VAL A 773 11.21 -19.87 -16.17
CA VAL A 773 11.36 -19.39 -17.55
C VAL A 773 11.99 -18.01 -17.62
N VAL A 774 11.54 -17.07 -16.79
CA VAL A 774 12.08 -15.71 -16.78
C VAL A 774 13.60 -15.67 -16.56
N PRO A 775 14.19 -16.45 -15.62
CA PRO A 775 15.64 -16.45 -15.41
C PRO A 775 16.49 -16.82 -16.63
N PHE A 776 15.95 -17.65 -17.56
CA PHE A 776 16.67 -17.98 -18.80
C PHE A 776 16.91 -16.77 -19.72
N PHE A 777 16.12 -15.71 -19.54
CA PHE A 777 16.26 -14.47 -20.32
C PHE A 777 17.20 -13.45 -19.64
N GLY A 778 17.81 -13.80 -18.50
CA GLY A 778 18.84 -13.00 -17.86
C GLY A 778 20.07 -12.81 -18.77
N LYS A 779 20.79 -11.73 -18.55
CA LYS A 779 22.05 -11.49 -19.25
C LYS A 779 23.18 -12.18 -18.49
N PRO A 780 24.13 -12.83 -19.19
CA PRO A 780 25.35 -13.30 -18.55
C PRO A 780 26.19 -12.12 -18.05
N LYS A 781 26.98 -12.35 -16.99
CA LYS A 781 27.94 -11.36 -16.51
C LYS A 781 28.89 -10.99 -17.67
N PRO A 782 29.17 -9.70 -17.93
CA PRO A 782 30.07 -9.30 -19.00
C PRO A 782 31.48 -9.86 -18.77
N GLU A 783 32.13 -10.31 -19.83
CA GLU A 783 33.52 -10.83 -19.77
C GLU A 783 34.52 -9.74 -19.34
N GLU A 784 34.26 -8.48 -19.73
CA GLU A 784 34.99 -7.31 -19.29
C GLU A 784 34.17 -6.57 -18.23
N ASP A 785 34.48 -6.77 -16.97
CA ASP A 785 33.93 -6.00 -15.87
C ASP A 785 34.69 -4.65 -15.77
N PRO A 786 34.02 -3.49 -16.02
CA PRO A 786 34.70 -2.19 -15.98
C PRO A 786 35.19 -1.81 -14.57
N CYS A 787 34.70 -2.53 -13.55
CA CYS A 787 35.03 -2.29 -12.15
C CYS A 787 35.91 -3.40 -11.54
N LYS A 788 36.48 -4.29 -12.33
CA LYS A 788 37.23 -5.47 -11.86
C LYS A 788 38.40 -5.12 -10.96
N ASP A 789 39.07 -4.00 -11.23
CA ASP A 789 40.23 -3.58 -10.49
C ASP A 789 39.94 -2.84 -9.17
N LEU A 790 38.63 -2.59 -8.87
CA LEU A 790 38.22 -1.92 -7.63
C LEU A 790 38.25 -2.90 -6.46
N GLY A 791 39.06 -2.57 -5.45
CA GLY A 791 39.07 -3.31 -4.18
C GLY A 791 38.10 -2.75 -3.16
N TYR A 792 37.90 -3.49 -2.08
CA TYR A 792 37.06 -3.06 -0.96
C TYR A 792 37.45 -1.66 -0.42
N LYS A 793 38.72 -1.39 -0.31
CA LYS A 793 39.21 -0.10 0.20
C LYS A 793 38.82 1.08 -0.70
N ASP A 794 38.77 0.87 -2.01
CA ASP A 794 38.38 1.89 -2.97
C ASP A 794 36.90 2.23 -2.82
N VAL A 795 36.04 1.19 -2.73
CA VAL A 795 34.60 1.36 -2.52
C VAL A 795 34.33 1.95 -1.13
N ALA A 796 34.98 1.46 -0.08
CA ALA A 796 34.85 1.98 1.28
C ALA A 796 35.26 3.44 1.43
N SER A 797 36.17 3.93 0.56
CA SER A 797 36.61 5.33 0.57
C SER A 797 35.51 6.29 0.12
N VAL A 798 34.55 5.80 -0.64
CA VAL A 798 33.41 6.55 -1.21
C VAL A 798 32.11 6.29 -0.47
N MET A 799 31.87 5.04 -0.08
CA MET A 799 30.70 4.62 0.66
C MET A 799 31.04 4.50 2.16
N PRO A 800 30.64 5.46 3.00
CA PRO A 800 30.92 5.41 4.44
C PRO A 800 30.17 4.28 5.16
N CYS A 801 29.08 3.83 4.55
CA CYS A 801 28.29 2.70 5.01
C CYS A 801 28.95 1.38 4.62
N SER A 802 29.47 0.63 5.58
CA SER A 802 30.14 -0.66 5.35
C SER A 802 29.63 -1.72 6.34
N TRP A 803 29.90 -2.98 6.07
CA TRP A 803 29.57 -4.11 6.94
C TRP A 803 30.14 -4.01 8.37
N LEU A 804 31.10 -3.15 8.57
CA LEU A 804 31.77 -2.92 9.83
C LEU A 804 31.19 -1.69 10.53
N THR A 805 30.97 -0.61 9.79
CA THR A 805 30.48 0.66 10.35
C THR A 805 28.98 0.67 10.66
N THR A 806 28.19 -0.21 10.03
CA THR A 806 26.75 -0.35 10.31
C THR A 806 26.44 -1.30 11.46
N ASN A 807 27.42 -2.14 11.86
CA ASN A 807 27.21 -3.04 13.01
C ASN A 807 27.57 -2.32 14.32
N PRO A 808 26.57 -1.98 15.15
CA PRO A 808 26.80 -1.20 16.36
C PRO A 808 27.70 -1.94 17.36
N VAL A 809 27.54 -3.25 17.50
CA VAL A 809 28.34 -4.04 18.45
C VAL A 809 29.77 -4.20 17.94
N HIS A 810 29.99 -4.32 16.62
CA HIS A 810 31.34 -4.33 16.05
C HIS A 810 32.09 -3.03 16.37
N CYS A 811 31.45 -1.88 16.24
CA CYS A 811 32.04 -0.57 16.57
C CYS A 811 32.39 -0.48 18.07
N LEU A 812 31.47 -0.89 18.95
CA LEU A 812 31.73 -0.92 20.39
C LEU A 812 32.88 -1.84 20.74
N ARG A 813 32.92 -3.04 20.18
CA ARG A 813 34.01 -3.99 20.45
C ARG A 813 35.35 -3.49 19.92
N SER A 814 35.37 -2.84 18.75
CA SER A 814 36.54 -2.18 18.19
C SER A 814 37.14 -1.15 19.17
N GLN A 815 36.29 -0.36 19.85
CA GLN A 815 36.68 0.67 20.78
C GLN A 815 37.00 0.13 22.17
N LEU A 816 36.12 -0.65 22.77
CA LEU A 816 36.16 -1.01 24.19
C LEU A 816 36.92 -2.32 24.46
N ILE A 817 36.87 -3.30 23.54
CA ILE A 817 37.49 -4.63 23.68
C ILE A 817 38.83 -4.72 22.98
N TYR A 818 38.86 -4.42 21.66
CA TYR A 818 40.07 -4.53 20.87
C TYR A 818 41.01 -3.32 21.03
N LYS A 819 40.46 -2.16 21.39
CA LYS A 819 41.16 -0.90 21.52
C LYS A 819 41.93 -0.53 20.25
N HIS A 820 41.29 -0.67 19.09
CA HIS A 820 41.86 -0.30 17.81
C HIS A 820 42.20 1.20 17.80
N SER A 821 43.23 1.59 17.10
CA SER A 821 43.62 2.98 16.94
C SER A 821 43.90 3.26 15.44
N PRO A 822 43.00 3.96 14.77
CA PRO A 822 41.70 4.47 15.19
C PRO A 822 40.67 3.34 15.35
N PRO A 823 39.63 3.49 16.24
CA PRO A 823 38.55 2.53 16.36
C PRO A 823 37.56 2.64 15.19
N CYS A 824 36.84 1.55 14.89
CA CYS A 824 35.74 1.58 13.97
C CYS A 824 34.62 2.48 14.51
N ARG A 825 34.08 3.38 13.69
CA ARG A 825 33.01 4.29 14.07
C ARG A 825 31.71 3.86 13.51
N PHE A 826 30.65 4.02 14.30
CA PHE A 826 29.31 3.71 13.87
C PHE A 826 28.83 4.75 12.86
N TRP A 827 28.26 4.27 11.76
CA TRP A 827 27.67 5.11 10.74
C TRP A 827 26.25 5.53 11.15
N PHE A 828 26.02 6.83 11.27
CA PHE A 828 24.71 7.41 11.50
C PHE A 828 24.20 8.08 10.24
N SER A 829 23.05 7.63 9.71
CA SER A 829 22.42 8.30 8.58
C SER A 829 22.05 9.75 8.93
N GLY A 830 22.44 10.68 8.07
CA GLY A 830 22.22 12.12 8.28
C GLY A 830 23.29 12.81 9.14
N LYS A 831 24.22 12.06 9.73
CA LYS A 831 25.35 12.60 10.52
C LYS A 831 26.71 12.31 9.88
N GLU A 832 26.73 11.96 8.59
CA GLU A 832 27.94 11.61 7.86
C GLU A 832 28.97 12.77 7.84
N HIS A 833 28.50 14.00 7.79
CA HIS A 833 29.36 15.20 7.85
C HIS A 833 30.12 15.33 9.16
N MET A 834 29.52 14.87 10.27
CA MET A 834 30.19 14.85 11.59
C MET A 834 31.27 13.78 11.65
N LEU A 835 31.08 12.66 10.98
CA LEU A 835 32.07 11.61 10.86
C LEU A 835 33.28 12.05 10.01
N GLU A 836 33.06 12.88 8.99
CA GLU A 836 34.11 13.39 8.10
C GLU A 836 34.99 14.47 8.70
N VAL A 837 34.42 15.34 9.52
CA VAL A 837 35.12 16.43 10.18
C VAL A 837 36.03 15.92 11.32
N ASN A 838 35.61 14.87 11.98
CA ASN A 838 36.22 14.33 13.18
C ASN A 838 37.29 13.26 12.93
N GLU A 839 38.02 13.33 11.81
CA GLU A 839 39.22 12.56 11.55
C GLU A 839 39.10 11.04 11.46
N LYS A 840 39.94 10.46 10.61
CA LYS A 840 40.42 9.06 10.58
C LYS A 840 39.43 8.07 11.17
N ILE A 841 38.29 8.02 10.53
CA ILE A 841 37.21 7.15 10.94
C ILE A 841 37.59 5.70 10.62
N GLY A 842 38.32 5.11 11.54
CA GLY A 842 38.75 3.74 11.47
C GLY A 842 39.75 3.43 10.36
N SER A 843 40.33 2.26 10.43
CA SER A 843 41.30 1.77 9.43
C SER A 843 40.67 1.52 8.03
N TYR A 844 39.40 1.70 7.89
CA TYR A 844 38.60 1.45 6.67
C TYR A 844 38.42 2.70 5.81
N PHE A 845 38.57 3.88 6.38
CA PHE A 845 38.68 5.13 5.62
C PHE A 845 40.12 5.39 5.34
N THR A 846 40.53 5.19 4.11
CA THR A 846 41.94 5.41 3.72
C THR A 846 42.21 6.88 3.52
N ASP A 847 43.50 7.28 3.63
CA ASP A 847 43.97 8.64 3.36
C ASP A 847 43.60 9.16 1.95
N LYS A 848 43.13 8.27 1.06
CA LYS A 848 42.68 8.61 -0.28
C LYS A 848 41.39 9.45 -0.31
N ILE A 849 40.55 9.44 0.75
CA ILE A 849 39.42 10.38 0.85
C ILE A 849 39.94 11.82 0.89
N ALA A 850 41.04 12.05 1.56
CA ALA A 850 41.62 13.38 1.67
C ALA A 850 42.26 13.88 0.36
N THR A 851 42.70 12.99 -0.52
CA THR A 851 43.35 13.32 -1.80
C THR A 851 42.43 13.39 -3.00
N GLY A 852 41.19 12.92 -2.91
CA GLY A 852 40.21 12.91 -3.99
C GLY A 852 40.54 12.00 -5.18
N GLU A 853 41.64 11.24 -5.13
CA GLU A 853 42.08 10.40 -6.25
C GLU A 853 41.22 9.16 -6.47
N SER A 854 40.71 8.53 -5.39
CA SER A 854 39.78 7.41 -5.49
C SER A 854 38.43 7.80 -6.06
N PHE A 855 37.99 9.02 -5.80
CA PHE A 855 36.74 9.57 -6.34
C PHE A 855 36.79 9.69 -7.86
N LYS A 856 37.94 10.12 -8.41
CA LYS A 856 38.12 10.20 -9.86
C LYS A 856 38.05 8.84 -10.54
N GLN A 857 38.50 7.78 -9.90
CA GLN A 857 38.43 6.41 -10.44
C GLN A 857 37.06 5.80 -10.41
N MET A 858 36.29 6.00 -9.35
CA MET A 858 34.89 5.50 -9.28
C MET A 858 33.92 6.31 -10.14
N HIS A 859 34.11 7.61 -10.28
CA HIS A 859 33.28 8.47 -11.12
C HIS A 859 33.77 8.63 -12.55
N SER A 860 35.00 8.27 -12.87
CA SER A 860 35.46 7.98 -14.23
C SER A 860 34.88 6.64 -14.73
N LEU A 861 34.04 5.99 -13.94
CA LEU A 861 33.13 4.96 -14.45
C LEU A 861 32.42 5.56 -15.65
N LYS A 862 32.90 5.23 -16.79
CA LYS A 862 32.47 5.67 -18.11
C LYS A 862 30.96 5.48 -18.36
N SER A 863 30.26 4.78 -17.47
CA SER A 863 28.84 4.53 -17.53
C SER A 863 27.97 5.76 -17.32
N PHE A 864 28.39 6.74 -16.56
CA PHE A 864 27.61 7.99 -16.43
C PHE A 864 27.76 8.93 -17.64
N ARG A 865 28.90 8.87 -18.35
CA ARG A 865 29.12 9.67 -19.57
C ARG A 865 28.63 8.97 -20.84
N GLN A 866 28.63 7.64 -20.90
CA GLN A 866 28.11 6.91 -22.05
C GLN A 866 26.59 6.84 -22.12
N GLN A 867 25.88 7.12 -21.03
CA GLN A 867 24.40 7.24 -21.06
C GLN A 867 23.91 8.64 -21.48
N GLU A 868 24.79 9.63 -21.59
CA GLU A 868 24.45 10.94 -22.19
C GLU A 868 24.75 10.99 -23.71
N GLU A 869 25.45 10.02 -24.26
CA GLU A 869 25.81 9.98 -25.70
C GLU A 869 25.07 8.89 -26.50
N ASP A 870 24.33 7.93 -25.89
CA ASP A 870 23.42 6.99 -26.52
C ASP A 870 21.95 7.32 -26.15
#